data_1d8df45e8c413c7aac0632acc076fd17
#
_entry.id   1d8df45e8c413c7aac0632acc076fd17
#
_cell.length_a   1.000
_cell.length_b   1.000
_cell.length_c   1.000
_cell.angle_alpha   90.00
_cell.angle_beta   90.00
_cell.angle_gamma   90.00
#
_symmetry.space_group_name_H-M   'P 1'
#
loop_
_entity.id
_entity.type
_entity.pdbx_description
1 polymer ?
#
loop_
_entity_poly.entity_id
_entity_poly.type
_entity_poly.pdbx_seq_one_letter_code
_entity_poly.pdbx_strand_id
1 'polypeptide(L)'
;MFRDERLWVGLLLIPVTLGFYFFPGMVQSQSEDTFPLFLLIYVSVLLYFVFLWGKGGFKKGRRSRNAFAVYLTLCLISCFALNKCMEIFAVSTDWWAITLGVCCINNIAYGFKEGFPPVVRTIMAFILGVSTCCFLYLMFCMLPTCIIGAIGMIVFGIGGHVFIPLLFLIYTYNLVSACVWFRRTYRYAYLAGIGSVVALIIVYTMLWKNAVSAIDDAYLRTDNEDLPAWENVARKTPGNAMTERVLKAGIVYQTGNDAFGDWSFFDMPRRRSFYDAEQLQDPLLVIASLTGTAYIPETEAAQVLTAMYDSRQETQERLWSGDKLSTIQVRTNANIWPSLHMAYTEKTINVFNAEMSRNSWNNQEAIYTFHLPEGGVVTSLSLWINGKEEKGILTTKEKAAEAYEKIVGHEYRDPSVVHWQEGNTVTVRVFPVEGQSGRQVKIGITTPLLQQGKRLVYQNIWFQGPDAGSAREDVNINFQETPVGVELPGMFSRTKNTFSSVGPYEADWQLSVIDPGIRSNRFSANGKSFFVAPYKQELSGADIKTIYLDINQSWTEEEFKEILNLHYPVKVYIDNQWHTATGENFGRLVKDRYSLFPVYNVPDRASALVITKGNVMSPNLGDLAGSVFSEQIKTSLKIPGKMQLFNLGGELSPYLRTLKEYRFFRYADGDVKELAQWLPQHQFPRDIENDNRVVIAPAGVTINMDDQTGVSNAPDHLMRLFAYNHIMQKMGPQKMSDSEIIATAKESYIVTPASSLIVLETQADYDRFDIHDDANSLKNASLKGKGAVPEPHEWALIIIGLVCIVWFKKKRAVAI
;
A
#
# COMPACT_ATOMS: atom_id res chain seq x y z
N MET A 1 -24.08 39.89 -26.64
CA MET A 1 -23.66 38.98 -25.61
C MET A 1 -22.72 39.66 -24.58
N PHE A 2 -21.83 40.52 -24.99
CA PHE A 2 -20.73 41.07 -24.18
C PHE A 2 -20.99 42.41 -23.44
N ARG A 3 -22.23 42.80 -23.19
CA ARG A 3 -22.60 44.12 -22.61
C ARG A 3 -23.17 44.06 -21.18
N ASP A 4 -23.22 42.87 -20.51
CA ASP A 4 -23.77 42.82 -19.15
C ASP A 4 -22.64 42.66 -18.13
N GLU A 5 -22.26 43.79 -17.53
CA GLU A 5 -21.22 43.85 -16.51
C GLU A 5 -21.43 42.84 -15.36
N ARG A 6 -22.70 42.60 -14.99
CA ARG A 6 -23.11 41.71 -13.92
C ARG A 6 -22.64 40.26 -14.16
N LEU A 7 -22.83 39.82 -15.43
CA LEU A 7 -22.44 38.47 -15.81
C LEU A 7 -20.92 38.31 -15.87
N TRP A 8 -20.22 39.30 -16.45
CA TRP A 8 -18.77 39.24 -16.62
C TRP A 8 -18.02 39.21 -15.31
N VAL A 9 -18.41 40.06 -14.34
CA VAL A 9 -17.81 40.08 -13.01
C VAL A 9 -17.94 38.70 -12.35
N GLY A 10 -19.11 38.08 -12.40
CA GLY A 10 -19.29 36.73 -11.84
C GLY A 10 -18.51 35.66 -12.56
N LEU A 11 -18.47 35.68 -13.91
CA LEU A 11 -17.70 34.71 -14.70
C LEU A 11 -16.20 34.83 -14.45
N LEU A 12 -15.68 36.03 -14.17
CA LEU A 12 -14.28 36.23 -13.77
C LEU A 12 -14.02 35.75 -12.34
N LEU A 13 -15.02 35.83 -11.45
CA LEU A 13 -14.86 35.34 -10.07
C LEU A 13 -14.81 33.83 -9.99
N ILE A 14 -15.46 33.06 -10.89
CA ILE A 14 -15.43 31.59 -10.87
C ILE A 14 -13.98 31.05 -10.92
N PRO A 15 -13.16 31.33 -11.94
CA PRO A 15 -11.78 30.83 -11.97
C PRO A 15 -10.93 31.36 -10.82
N VAL A 16 -11.19 32.55 -10.30
CA VAL A 16 -10.48 33.11 -9.14
C VAL A 16 -10.82 32.32 -7.88
N THR A 17 -12.11 32.05 -7.63
CA THR A 17 -12.55 31.25 -6.45
C THR A 17 -12.14 29.79 -6.57
N LEU A 18 -12.16 29.20 -7.76
CA LEU A 18 -11.62 27.87 -8.02
C LEU A 18 -10.09 27.84 -7.84
N GLY A 19 -9.39 28.90 -8.30
CA GLY A 19 -7.96 29.05 -8.06
C GLY A 19 -7.63 29.05 -6.56
N PHE A 20 -8.37 29.79 -5.76
CA PHE A 20 -8.23 29.78 -4.29
C PHE A 20 -8.58 28.42 -3.68
N TYR A 21 -9.54 27.72 -4.24
CA TYR A 21 -9.94 26.41 -3.75
C TYR A 21 -8.89 25.31 -4.02
N PHE A 22 -8.34 25.27 -5.26
CA PHE A 22 -7.37 24.23 -5.67
C PHE A 22 -5.90 24.61 -5.38
N PHE A 23 -5.56 25.91 -5.32
CA PHE A 23 -4.20 26.40 -5.11
C PHE A 23 -4.11 27.34 -3.89
N PRO A 24 -4.47 26.85 -2.71
CA PRO A 24 -4.49 27.69 -1.51
C PRO A 24 -3.11 28.23 -1.14
N GLY A 25 -2.00 27.57 -1.51
CA GLY A 25 -0.63 28.05 -1.31
C GLY A 25 -0.29 29.38 -2.01
N MET A 26 -1.12 29.84 -2.96
CA MET A 26 -0.95 31.19 -3.58
C MET A 26 -1.30 32.35 -2.64
N VAL A 27 -2.10 32.10 -1.60
CA VAL A 27 -2.62 33.15 -0.70
C VAL A 27 -2.05 33.03 0.72
N GLN A 28 -1.58 31.86 1.08
CA GLN A 28 -1.16 31.49 2.44
C GLN A 28 0.35 31.32 2.53
N SER A 29 1.04 32.29 3.14
CA SER A 29 2.50 32.16 3.35
C SER A 29 2.89 31.53 4.69
N GLN A 30 2.02 31.46 5.72
CA GLN A 30 2.40 30.96 7.06
C GLN A 30 1.26 30.59 8.03
N SER A 31 -0.04 30.64 7.68
CA SER A 31 -1.09 30.35 8.67
C SER A 31 -1.75 28.97 8.45
N GLU A 32 -1.92 28.27 9.55
CA GLU A 32 -2.41 26.87 9.64
C GLU A 32 -3.93 26.70 9.34
N ASP A 33 -4.65 27.78 9.11
CA ASP A 33 -6.11 27.79 9.04
C ASP A 33 -6.63 27.88 7.60
N THR A 34 -7.41 26.90 7.15
CA THR A 34 -8.17 26.99 5.88
C THR A 34 -9.32 27.99 5.96
N PHE A 35 -9.66 28.48 7.16
CA PHE A 35 -10.71 29.47 7.38
C PHE A 35 -10.50 30.79 6.66
N PRO A 36 -9.29 31.40 6.60
CA PRO A 36 -9.07 32.61 5.83
C PRO A 36 -9.37 32.44 4.34
N LEU A 37 -9.08 31.27 3.80
CA LEU A 37 -9.35 30.94 2.39
C LEU A 37 -10.85 30.83 2.12
N PHE A 38 -11.57 30.10 2.97
CA PHE A 38 -13.03 30.07 2.93
C PHE A 38 -13.59 31.48 3.05
N LEU A 39 -13.08 32.30 3.98
CA LEU A 39 -13.54 33.67 4.19
C LEU A 39 -13.32 34.53 2.94
N LEU A 40 -12.19 34.42 2.24
CA LEU A 40 -11.92 35.10 0.98
C LEU A 40 -12.93 34.73 -0.10
N ILE A 41 -13.21 33.42 -0.26
CA ILE A 41 -14.21 32.92 -1.21
C ILE A 41 -15.60 33.46 -0.81
N TYR A 42 -15.96 33.34 0.44
CA TYR A 42 -17.25 33.78 0.98
C TYR A 42 -17.48 35.29 0.82
N VAL A 43 -16.48 36.10 1.17
CA VAL A 43 -16.54 37.57 0.99
C VAL A 43 -16.65 37.93 -0.48
N SER A 44 -15.96 37.21 -1.38
CA SER A 44 -16.09 37.42 -2.83
C SER A 44 -17.53 37.15 -3.32
N VAL A 45 -18.18 36.10 -2.77
CA VAL A 45 -19.58 35.74 -3.06
C VAL A 45 -20.52 36.81 -2.52
N LEU A 46 -20.28 37.31 -1.29
CA LEU A 46 -21.07 38.39 -0.69
C LEU A 46 -20.94 39.69 -1.46
N LEU A 47 -19.74 40.10 -1.85
CA LEU A 47 -19.50 41.29 -2.67
C LEU A 47 -20.21 41.21 -4.01
N TYR A 48 -20.17 40.01 -4.63
CA TYR A 48 -20.92 39.78 -5.86
C TYR A 48 -22.45 39.85 -5.65
N PHE A 49 -22.96 39.36 -4.53
CA PHE A 49 -24.36 39.48 -4.15
C PHE A 49 -24.78 40.97 -4.01
N VAL A 50 -24.01 41.77 -3.26
CA VAL A 50 -24.27 43.21 -3.09
C VAL A 50 -24.21 43.96 -4.43
N PHE A 51 -23.23 43.60 -5.27
CA PHE A 51 -23.13 44.15 -6.62
C PHE A 51 -24.36 43.80 -7.48
N LEU A 52 -24.83 42.57 -7.44
CA LEU A 52 -26.07 42.16 -8.13
C LEU A 52 -27.28 42.90 -7.57
N TRP A 53 -27.38 43.08 -6.27
CA TRP A 53 -28.50 43.82 -5.66
C TRP A 53 -28.52 45.29 -6.14
N GLY A 54 -27.40 45.99 -6.06
CA GLY A 54 -27.26 47.39 -6.48
C GLY A 54 -27.55 47.60 -7.97
N LYS A 55 -27.20 46.65 -8.84
CA LYS A 55 -27.45 46.67 -10.28
C LYS A 55 -28.82 46.06 -10.67
N GLY A 56 -29.70 45.76 -9.71
CA GLY A 56 -31.03 45.19 -9.97
C GLY A 56 -30.96 43.75 -10.56
N GLY A 57 -29.96 42.97 -10.18
CA GLY A 57 -29.71 41.59 -10.64
C GLY A 57 -30.82 40.59 -10.27
N PHE A 58 -31.68 40.91 -9.31
CA PHE A 58 -32.82 40.09 -8.87
C PHE A 58 -34.14 40.48 -9.46
N LYS A 59 -34.20 41.49 -10.32
CA LYS A 59 -35.42 41.87 -11.03
C LYS A 59 -35.82 40.82 -12.08
N LYS A 60 -37.15 40.63 -12.32
CA LYS A 60 -37.59 39.67 -13.32
C LYS A 60 -37.05 40.05 -14.71
N GLY A 61 -36.23 39.15 -15.28
CA GLY A 61 -35.66 39.31 -16.62
C GLY A 61 -34.62 38.23 -16.98
N ARG A 62 -34.41 38.01 -18.26
CA ARG A 62 -33.51 36.97 -18.80
C ARG A 62 -32.04 37.20 -18.34
N ARG A 63 -31.55 38.47 -18.40
CA ARG A 63 -30.19 38.82 -17.98
C ARG A 63 -29.96 38.59 -16.50
N SER A 64 -30.97 38.87 -15.69
CA SER A 64 -30.99 38.65 -14.25
C SER A 64 -30.88 37.17 -13.92
N ARG A 65 -31.54 36.28 -14.68
CA ARG A 65 -31.50 34.84 -14.48
C ARG A 65 -30.10 34.25 -14.70
N ASN A 66 -29.38 34.72 -15.73
CA ASN A 66 -28.06 34.22 -16.01
C ASN A 66 -27.03 34.66 -14.94
N ALA A 67 -27.12 35.91 -14.47
CA ALA A 67 -26.29 36.39 -13.37
C ALA A 67 -26.61 35.64 -12.06
N PHE A 68 -27.84 35.23 -11.85
CA PHE A 68 -28.23 34.42 -10.71
C PHE A 68 -27.67 32.97 -10.76
N ALA A 69 -27.62 32.36 -11.96
CA ALA A 69 -26.97 31.06 -12.12
C ALA A 69 -25.46 31.11 -11.76
N VAL A 70 -24.77 32.14 -12.21
CA VAL A 70 -23.36 32.38 -11.84
C VAL A 70 -23.21 32.57 -10.33
N TYR A 71 -24.12 33.36 -9.73
CA TYR A 71 -24.14 33.54 -8.27
C TYR A 71 -24.31 32.20 -7.51
N LEU A 72 -25.27 31.36 -7.93
CA LEU A 72 -25.48 30.04 -7.33
C LEU A 72 -24.23 29.12 -7.49
N THR A 73 -23.55 29.20 -8.64
CA THR A 73 -22.33 28.44 -8.86
C THR A 73 -21.21 28.89 -7.90
N LEU A 74 -21.03 30.17 -7.70
CA LEU A 74 -20.10 30.73 -6.72
C LEU A 74 -20.47 30.33 -5.30
N CYS A 75 -21.76 30.33 -4.96
CA CYS A 75 -22.23 29.81 -3.67
C CYS A 75 -21.92 28.33 -3.48
N LEU A 76 -22.06 27.50 -4.53
CA LEU A 76 -21.71 26.07 -4.47
C LEU A 76 -20.22 25.87 -4.22
N ILE A 77 -19.34 26.64 -4.89
CA ILE A 77 -17.90 26.62 -4.63
C ILE A 77 -17.61 27.00 -3.16
N SER A 78 -18.33 28.00 -2.64
CA SER A 78 -18.23 28.38 -1.22
C SER A 78 -18.71 27.30 -0.27
N CYS A 79 -19.73 26.47 -0.65
CA CYS A 79 -20.15 25.29 0.13
C CYS A 79 -19.01 24.27 0.24
N PHE A 80 -18.36 23.92 -0.87
CA PHE A 80 -17.24 23.00 -0.87
C PHE A 80 -16.05 23.56 -0.08
N ALA A 81 -15.78 24.86 -0.17
CA ALA A 81 -14.74 25.50 0.61
C ALA A 81 -15.04 25.48 2.12
N LEU A 82 -16.32 25.68 2.51
CA LEU A 82 -16.77 25.56 3.89
C LEU A 82 -16.60 24.14 4.40
N ASN A 83 -16.99 23.12 3.59
CA ASN A 83 -16.82 21.73 3.97
C ASN A 83 -15.34 21.36 4.15
N LYS A 84 -14.46 21.88 3.31
CA LYS A 84 -13.00 21.68 3.45
C LYS A 84 -12.45 22.31 4.76
N CYS A 85 -13.09 23.36 5.25
CA CYS A 85 -12.73 24.04 6.50
C CYS A 85 -13.28 23.34 7.74
N MET A 86 -14.51 22.81 7.66
CA MET A 86 -15.25 22.30 8.83
C MET A 86 -15.31 20.76 8.86
N GLU A 87 -15.01 20.07 7.76
CA GLU A 87 -14.99 18.60 7.59
C GLU A 87 -16.27 17.90 8.08
N ILE A 88 -17.43 18.52 7.81
CA ILE A 88 -18.74 18.02 8.26
C ILE A 88 -19.20 16.85 7.39
N PHE A 89 -19.02 16.96 6.08
CA PHE A 89 -19.43 15.94 5.12
C PHE A 89 -18.19 15.20 4.56
N ALA A 90 -18.39 13.93 4.21
CA ALA A 90 -17.37 13.15 3.52
C ALA A 90 -16.93 13.82 2.21
N VAL A 91 -15.69 13.57 1.81
CA VAL A 91 -15.12 14.12 0.58
C VAL A 91 -15.85 13.54 -0.63
N SER A 92 -16.23 14.38 -1.56
CA SER A 92 -16.92 13.96 -2.79
C SER A 92 -15.95 13.24 -3.73
N THR A 93 -16.41 12.15 -4.36
CA THR A 93 -15.66 11.51 -5.44
C THR A 93 -15.48 12.44 -6.63
N ASP A 94 -14.38 12.32 -7.37
CA ASP A 94 -14.03 13.18 -8.51
C ASP A 94 -15.09 13.19 -9.60
N TRP A 95 -15.61 12.02 -9.98
CA TRP A 95 -16.63 11.92 -11.00
C TRP A 95 -17.91 12.70 -10.63
N TRP A 96 -18.25 12.72 -9.33
CA TRP A 96 -19.38 13.47 -8.82
C TRP A 96 -19.12 14.97 -8.86
N ALA A 97 -17.94 15.42 -8.44
CA ALA A 97 -17.55 16.84 -8.52
C ALA A 97 -17.55 17.35 -9.97
N ILE A 98 -17.01 16.55 -10.91
CA ILE A 98 -17.02 16.86 -12.36
C ILE A 98 -18.46 16.95 -12.86
N THR A 99 -19.33 16.02 -12.49
CA THR A 99 -20.75 16.02 -12.90
C THR A 99 -21.46 17.27 -12.41
N LEU A 100 -21.25 17.68 -11.16
CA LEU A 100 -21.80 18.94 -10.63
C LEU A 100 -21.26 20.16 -11.39
N GLY A 101 -19.97 20.18 -11.72
CA GLY A 101 -19.34 21.22 -12.53
C GLY A 101 -20.01 21.35 -13.91
N VAL A 102 -20.22 20.22 -14.59
CA VAL A 102 -20.92 20.18 -15.88
C VAL A 102 -22.37 20.70 -15.74
N CYS A 103 -23.09 20.32 -14.69
CA CYS A 103 -24.41 20.80 -14.39
C CYS A 103 -24.45 22.33 -14.18
N CYS A 104 -23.50 22.88 -13.42
CA CYS A 104 -23.38 24.34 -13.21
C CYS A 104 -23.08 25.08 -14.52
N ILE A 105 -22.12 24.61 -15.29
CA ILE A 105 -21.77 25.21 -16.60
C ILE A 105 -23.00 25.19 -17.52
N ASN A 106 -23.73 24.07 -17.58
CA ASN A 106 -24.94 23.96 -18.40
C ASN A 106 -26.06 24.91 -17.92
N ASN A 107 -26.25 25.06 -16.61
CA ASN A 107 -27.25 25.99 -16.06
C ASN A 107 -26.95 27.46 -16.45
N ILE A 108 -25.66 27.84 -16.45
CA ILE A 108 -25.23 29.18 -16.92
C ILE A 108 -25.42 29.29 -18.45
N ALA A 109 -24.95 28.31 -19.22
CA ALA A 109 -24.98 28.30 -20.68
C ALA A 109 -26.40 28.26 -21.22
N TYR A 110 -27.34 27.59 -20.54
CA TYR A 110 -28.72 27.48 -20.96
C TYR A 110 -29.43 28.86 -21.08
N GLY A 111 -28.98 29.83 -20.30
CA GLY A 111 -29.42 31.22 -20.44
C GLY A 111 -29.13 31.85 -21.80
N PHE A 112 -28.15 31.32 -22.54
CA PHE A 112 -27.73 31.78 -23.87
C PHE A 112 -28.19 30.84 -24.99
N LYS A 113 -29.10 29.94 -24.72
CA LYS A 113 -29.55 28.87 -25.63
C LYS A 113 -29.91 29.33 -27.05
N GLU A 114 -30.33 30.58 -27.23
CA GLU A 114 -30.72 31.09 -28.56
C GLU A 114 -29.55 31.22 -29.53
N GLY A 115 -28.34 31.37 -29.00
CA GLY A 115 -27.09 31.38 -29.78
C GLY A 115 -26.61 30.01 -30.23
N PHE A 116 -27.21 28.92 -29.75
CA PHE A 116 -26.77 27.56 -30.05
C PHE A 116 -27.66 26.86 -31.05
N PRO A 117 -27.10 25.90 -31.85
CA PRO A 117 -27.91 25.12 -32.78
C PRO A 117 -28.92 24.21 -32.05
N PRO A 118 -30.00 23.75 -32.71
CA PRO A 118 -31.06 22.95 -32.06
C PRO A 118 -30.56 21.69 -31.36
N VAL A 119 -29.56 21.01 -31.92
CA VAL A 119 -28.96 19.81 -31.36
C VAL A 119 -28.33 20.12 -30.00
N VAL A 120 -27.51 21.17 -29.92
CA VAL A 120 -26.89 21.61 -28.67
C VAL A 120 -27.96 21.98 -27.63
N ARG A 121 -29.00 22.64 -28.00
CA ARG A 121 -30.15 22.95 -27.09
C ARG A 121 -30.83 21.71 -26.55
N THR A 122 -30.90 20.65 -27.37
CA THR A 122 -31.46 19.36 -26.94
C THR A 122 -30.56 18.68 -25.91
N ILE A 123 -29.24 18.67 -26.16
CA ILE A 123 -28.26 18.16 -25.19
C ILE A 123 -28.30 18.96 -23.88
N MET A 124 -28.36 20.28 -23.97
CA MET A 124 -28.48 21.14 -22.81
C MET A 124 -29.75 20.85 -22.00
N ALA A 125 -30.90 20.59 -22.69
CA ALA A 125 -32.12 20.19 -22.01
C ALA A 125 -32.00 18.83 -21.32
N PHE A 126 -31.28 17.87 -21.90
CA PHE A 126 -30.96 16.58 -21.27
C PHE A 126 -30.14 16.79 -20.01
N ILE A 127 -29.08 17.59 -20.06
CA ILE A 127 -28.21 17.89 -18.89
C ILE A 127 -29.00 18.63 -17.81
N LEU A 128 -30.00 19.44 -18.12
CA LEU A 128 -30.92 20.02 -17.13
C LEU A 128 -31.71 18.95 -16.36
N GLY A 129 -32.09 17.86 -17.03
CA GLY A 129 -32.70 16.69 -16.40
C GLY A 129 -31.74 16.02 -15.37
N VAL A 130 -30.50 15.78 -15.80
CA VAL A 130 -29.43 15.27 -14.91
C VAL A 130 -29.22 16.23 -13.73
N SER A 131 -29.09 17.53 -14.01
CA SER A 131 -28.89 18.58 -13.00
C SER A 131 -30.01 18.58 -11.94
N THR A 132 -31.27 18.36 -12.34
CA THR A 132 -32.38 18.24 -11.38
C THR A 132 -32.18 17.09 -10.40
N CYS A 133 -31.75 15.91 -10.88
CA CYS A 133 -31.49 14.76 -10.04
C CYS A 133 -30.28 15.01 -9.09
N CYS A 134 -29.20 15.59 -9.61
CA CYS A 134 -28.00 15.89 -8.82
C CYS A 134 -28.31 16.88 -7.67
N PHE A 135 -28.99 17.97 -7.93
CA PHE A 135 -29.36 18.94 -6.88
C PHE A 135 -30.45 18.44 -5.95
N LEU A 136 -31.32 17.54 -6.41
CA LEU A 136 -32.27 16.85 -5.54
C LEU A 136 -31.55 15.96 -4.54
N TYR A 137 -30.55 15.18 -5.00
CA TYR A 137 -29.72 14.38 -4.11
C TYR A 137 -28.99 15.24 -3.07
N LEU A 138 -28.32 16.32 -3.50
CA LEU A 138 -27.64 17.24 -2.57
C LEU A 138 -28.63 17.88 -1.57
N MET A 139 -29.84 18.19 -1.99
CA MET A 139 -30.87 18.71 -1.10
C MET A 139 -31.24 17.69 -0.01
N PHE A 140 -31.37 16.41 -0.37
CA PHE A 140 -31.62 15.35 0.61
C PHE A 140 -30.46 15.20 1.59
N CYS A 141 -29.19 15.26 1.13
CA CYS A 141 -28.03 15.23 2.02
C CYS A 141 -27.98 16.40 3.01
N MET A 142 -28.50 17.57 2.61
CA MET A 142 -28.53 18.78 3.46
C MET A 142 -29.74 18.86 4.41
N LEU A 143 -30.75 18.00 4.25
CA LEU A 143 -31.96 18.04 5.07
C LEU A 143 -31.71 17.98 6.59
N PRO A 144 -30.83 17.08 7.09
CA PRO A 144 -30.54 16.98 8.52
C PRO A 144 -29.94 18.27 9.09
N THR A 145 -29.14 18.99 8.28
CA THR A 145 -28.46 20.21 8.72
C THR A 145 -29.28 21.49 8.56
N CYS A 146 -30.48 21.41 8.01
CA CYS A 146 -31.30 22.60 7.72
C CYS A 146 -31.64 23.44 8.95
N ILE A 147 -31.93 22.81 10.09
CA ILE A 147 -32.28 23.52 11.34
C ILE A 147 -31.02 24.23 11.89
N ILE A 148 -29.92 23.54 11.99
CA ILE A 148 -28.62 24.10 12.43
C ILE A 148 -28.21 25.22 11.47
N GLY A 149 -28.37 25.01 10.16
CA GLY A 149 -28.10 25.99 9.12
C GLY A 149 -28.99 27.26 9.26
N ALA A 150 -30.26 27.10 9.61
CA ALA A 150 -31.16 28.26 9.83
C ALA A 150 -30.73 29.07 11.06
N ILE A 151 -30.32 28.41 12.15
CA ILE A 151 -29.80 29.08 13.36
C ILE A 151 -28.48 29.76 13.04
N GLY A 152 -27.57 29.06 12.35
CA GLY A 152 -26.27 29.60 11.94
C GLY A 152 -26.38 30.78 10.95
N MET A 153 -27.44 30.84 10.14
CA MET A 153 -27.72 31.98 9.28
C MET A 153 -28.08 33.23 10.08
N ILE A 154 -28.82 33.05 11.16
CA ILE A 154 -29.23 34.18 12.03
C ILE A 154 -28.03 34.70 12.86
N VAL A 155 -27.18 33.82 13.36
CA VAL A 155 -26.09 34.16 14.28
C VAL A 155 -24.80 34.56 13.53
N PHE A 156 -24.43 33.82 12.47
CA PHE A 156 -23.12 33.98 11.80
C PHE A 156 -23.23 34.34 10.31
N GLY A 157 -24.42 34.36 9.73
CA GLY A 157 -24.61 34.59 8.29
C GLY A 157 -24.19 33.42 7.38
N ILE A 158 -23.54 32.39 7.89
CA ILE A 158 -22.91 31.30 7.13
C ILE A 158 -23.90 30.16 6.81
N GLY A 159 -24.92 29.96 7.64
CA GLY A 159 -25.87 28.85 7.52
C GLY A 159 -26.71 28.83 6.24
N GLY A 160 -26.68 29.91 5.44
CA GLY A 160 -27.33 29.98 4.13
C GLY A 160 -26.84 28.95 3.09
N HIS A 161 -25.63 28.40 3.28
CA HIS A 161 -25.02 27.40 2.41
C HIS A 161 -25.86 26.12 2.30
N VAL A 162 -26.54 25.72 3.35
CA VAL A 162 -27.40 24.54 3.41
C VAL A 162 -28.56 24.62 2.41
N PHE A 163 -29.05 25.84 2.09
CA PHE A 163 -30.17 26.04 1.16
C PHE A 163 -29.75 26.17 -0.31
N ILE A 164 -28.47 26.16 -0.64
CA ILE A 164 -27.97 26.35 -2.02
C ILE A 164 -28.51 25.27 -2.99
N PRO A 165 -28.53 23.97 -2.64
CA PRO A 165 -29.11 22.94 -3.51
C PRO A 165 -30.58 23.20 -3.79
N LEU A 166 -31.37 23.64 -2.80
CA LEU A 166 -32.76 23.99 -2.96
C LEU A 166 -32.91 25.18 -3.92
N LEU A 167 -32.06 26.20 -3.81
CA LEU A 167 -32.09 27.35 -4.71
C LEU A 167 -31.76 26.95 -6.15
N PHE A 168 -30.83 26.00 -6.35
CA PHE A 168 -30.57 25.41 -7.66
C PHE A 168 -31.81 24.68 -8.23
N LEU A 169 -32.51 23.90 -7.42
CA LEU A 169 -33.74 23.23 -7.83
C LEU A 169 -34.82 24.23 -8.26
N ILE A 170 -35.05 25.27 -7.46
CA ILE A 170 -36.01 26.34 -7.79
C ILE A 170 -35.56 27.02 -9.09
N TYR A 171 -34.28 27.31 -9.25
CA TYR A 171 -33.76 27.92 -10.48
C TYR A 171 -33.96 27.02 -11.70
N THR A 172 -33.61 25.74 -11.61
CA THR A 172 -33.77 24.75 -12.67
C THR A 172 -35.26 24.57 -13.03
N TYR A 173 -36.15 24.50 -12.04
CA TYR A 173 -37.59 24.45 -12.25
C TYR A 173 -38.08 25.66 -13.03
N ASN A 174 -37.65 26.87 -12.68
CA ASN A 174 -38.01 28.08 -13.40
C ASN A 174 -37.46 28.09 -14.86
N LEU A 175 -36.28 27.51 -15.10
CA LEU A 175 -35.76 27.35 -16.47
C LEU A 175 -36.58 26.35 -17.26
N VAL A 176 -36.91 25.22 -16.65
CA VAL A 176 -37.72 24.17 -17.30
C VAL A 176 -39.11 24.66 -17.63
N SER A 177 -39.82 25.26 -16.66
CA SER A 177 -41.18 25.80 -16.87
C SER A 177 -41.24 26.90 -17.92
N ALA A 178 -40.24 27.79 -17.92
CA ALA A 178 -40.23 28.91 -18.86
C ALA A 178 -39.79 28.55 -20.30
N CYS A 179 -39.05 27.42 -20.48
CA CYS A 179 -38.33 27.18 -21.72
C CYS A 179 -38.46 25.79 -22.30
N VAL A 180 -38.56 24.77 -21.46
CA VAL A 180 -38.51 23.35 -21.87
C VAL A 180 -39.91 22.83 -22.19
N TRP A 181 -40.91 23.19 -21.40
CA TRP A 181 -42.25 22.69 -21.59
C TRP A 181 -42.91 23.11 -22.92
N PHE A 182 -42.51 24.22 -23.51
CA PHE A 182 -43.10 24.74 -24.72
C PHE A 182 -42.80 23.98 -26.02
N ARG A 183 -41.67 23.21 -26.05
CA ARG A 183 -41.28 22.39 -27.22
C ARG A 183 -41.17 20.93 -26.84
N ARG A 184 -41.91 20.05 -27.56
CA ARG A 184 -41.93 18.60 -27.30
C ARG A 184 -40.50 17.98 -27.24
N THR A 185 -39.64 18.33 -28.22
CA THR A 185 -38.27 17.81 -28.30
C THR A 185 -37.44 18.08 -27.01
N TYR A 186 -37.50 19.31 -26.49
CA TYR A 186 -36.74 19.66 -25.29
C TYR A 186 -37.34 19.03 -24.05
N ARG A 187 -38.69 18.88 -23.98
CA ARG A 187 -39.36 18.16 -22.89
C ARG A 187 -38.95 16.70 -22.85
N TYR A 188 -38.93 16.01 -24.01
CA TYR A 188 -38.48 14.62 -24.05
C TYR A 188 -36.98 14.48 -23.71
N ALA A 189 -36.13 15.38 -24.16
CA ALA A 189 -34.72 15.39 -23.79
C ALA A 189 -34.52 15.59 -22.29
N TYR A 190 -35.26 16.51 -21.66
CA TYR A 190 -35.24 16.73 -20.23
C TYR A 190 -35.67 15.47 -19.44
N LEU A 191 -36.80 14.87 -19.84
CA LEU A 191 -37.28 13.62 -19.22
C LEU A 191 -36.34 12.46 -19.48
N ALA A 192 -35.69 12.38 -20.63
CA ALA A 192 -34.65 11.39 -20.90
C ALA A 192 -33.42 11.58 -20.00
N GLY A 193 -33.05 12.84 -19.67
CA GLY A 193 -32.00 13.14 -18.73
C GLY A 193 -32.31 12.62 -17.31
N ILE A 194 -33.53 12.83 -16.83
CA ILE A 194 -34.00 12.26 -15.55
C ILE A 194 -34.04 10.73 -15.65
N GLY A 195 -34.64 10.19 -16.73
CA GLY A 195 -34.75 8.76 -16.93
C GLY A 195 -33.41 8.03 -16.99
N SER A 196 -32.38 8.67 -17.58
CA SER A 196 -31.02 8.08 -17.62
C SER A 196 -30.39 7.99 -16.26
N VAL A 197 -30.55 8.98 -15.38
CA VAL A 197 -30.05 8.93 -14.01
C VAL A 197 -30.78 7.86 -13.22
N VAL A 198 -32.12 7.80 -13.33
CA VAL A 198 -32.93 6.78 -12.65
C VAL A 198 -32.54 5.37 -13.13
N ALA A 199 -32.38 5.18 -14.45
CA ALA A 199 -31.94 3.90 -15.00
C ALA A 199 -30.54 3.51 -14.48
N LEU A 200 -29.61 4.47 -14.43
CA LEU A 200 -28.27 4.23 -13.87
C LEU A 200 -28.34 3.79 -12.40
N ILE A 201 -29.16 4.47 -11.59
CA ILE A 201 -29.36 4.11 -10.19
C ILE A 201 -29.94 2.70 -10.05
N ILE A 202 -30.95 2.35 -10.88
CA ILE A 202 -31.57 1.02 -10.86
C ILE A 202 -30.55 -0.07 -11.22
N VAL A 203 -29.81 0.12 -12.32
CA VAL A 203 -28.80 -0.84 -12.76
C VAL A 203 -27.70 -1.00 -11.70
N TYR A 204 -27.21 0.11 -11.17
CA TYR A 204 -26.18 0.07 -10.12
C TYR A 204 -26.68 -0.65 -8.86
N THR A 205 -27.91 -0.36 -8.42
CA THR A 205 -28.53 -1.01 -7.25
C THR A 205 -28.76 -2.51 -7.48
N MET A 206 -29.09 -2.93 -8.70
CA MET A 206 -29.21 -4.36 -9.04
C MET A 206 -27.86 -5.05 -8.97
N LEU A 207 -26.79 -4.46 -9.53
CA LEU A 207 -25.44 -4.99 -9.45
C LEU A 207 -24.94 -5.03 -8.00
N TRP A 208 -25.25 -3.99 -7.23
CA TRP A 208 -24.96 -3.92 -5.79
C TRP A 208 -25.59 -5.07 -5.03
N LYS A 209 -26.90 -5.29 -5.19
CA LYS A 209 -27.63 -6.38 -4.53
C LYS A 209 -27.09 -7.76 -4.88
N ASN A 210 -26.73 -7.96 -6.14
CA ASN A 210 -26.13 -9.23 -6.57
C ASN A 210 -24.78 -9.47 -5.89
N ALA A 211 -23.95 -8.43 -5.76
CA ALA A 211 -22.66 -8.52 -5.07
C ALA A 211 -22.86 -8.75 -3.56
N VAL A 212 -23.76 -8.01 -2.92
CA VAL A 212 -24.12 -8.21 -1.49
C VAL A 212 -24.57 -9.65 -1.27
N SER A 213 -25.52 -10.17 -2.08
CA SER A 213 -26.01 -11.54 -1.95
C SER A 213 -24.89 -12.58 -2.14
N ALA A 214 -23.96 -12.36 -3.07
CA ALA A 214 -22.84 -13.26 -3.28
C ALA A 214 -21.86 -13.27 -2.09
N ILE A 215 -21.61 -12.10 -1.48
CA ILE A 215 -20.79 -11.98 -0.28
C ILE A 215 -21.48 -12.66 0.92
N ASP A 216 -22.75 -12.36 1.14
CA ASP A 216 -23.51 -12.92 2.26
C ASP A 216 -23.67 -14.44 2.15
N ASP A 217 -23.94 -14.94 0.94
CA ASP A 217 -24.01 -16.39 0.68
C ASP A 217 -22.65 -17.07 0.96
N ALA A 218 -21.55 -16.46 0.57
CA ALA A 218 -20.22 -17.00 0.82
C ALA A 218 -19.83 -16.90 2.30
N TYR A 219 -20.21 -15.81 2.97
CA TYR A 219 -19.91 -15.57 4.39
C TYR A 219 -20.69 -16.50 5.32
N LEU A 220 -21.98 -16.73 5.03
CA LEU A 220 -22.85 -17.56 5.86
C LEU A 220 -22.71 -19.07 5.58
N ARG A 221 -22.20 -19.45 4.42
CA ARG A 221 -21.99 -20.87 4.05
C ARG A 221 -20.52 -21.22 4.11
N THR A 222 -19.97 -21.29 5.29
CA THR A 222 -18.58 -21.68 5.50
C THR A 222 -18.41 -23.18 5.24
N ASP A 223 -17.63 -23.56 4.22
CA ASP A 223 -17.38 -24.97 3.86
C ASP A 223 -16.35 -25.63 4.78
N ASN A 224 -15.54 -24.86 5.48
CA ASN A 224 -14.48 -25.33 6.34
C ASN A 224 -14.52 -24.60 7.68
N GLU A 225 -14.85 -25.30 8.75
CA GLU A 225 -14.92 -24.77 10.11
C GLU A 225 -13.54 -24.39 10.68
N ASP A 226 -12.46 -24.88 10.09
CA ASP A 226 -11.08 -24.56 10.50
C ASP A 226 -10.65 -23.14 10.06
N LEU A 227 -11.35 -22.57 9.07
CA LEU A 227 -11.05 -21.27 8.47
C LEU A 227 -12.07 -20.19 8.91
N PRO A 228 -11.65 -18.93 9.01
CA PRO A 228 -12.58 -17.85 9.32
C PRO A 228 -13.56 -17.61 8.15
N ALA A 229 -14.78 -17.15 8.44
CA ALA A 229 -15.83 -16.98 7.44
C ALA A 229 -15.45 -16.01 6.30
N TRP A 230 -14.67 -14.98 6.60
CA TRP A 230 -14.18 -14.03 5.61
C TRP A 230 -13.29 -14.65 4.52
N GLU A 231 -12.57 -15.76 4.87
CA GLU A 231 -11.74 -16.48 3.90
C GLU A 231 -12.59 -17.08 2.78
N ASN A 232 -13.73 -17.68 3.12
CA ASN A 232 -14.64 -18.24 2.13
C ASN A 232 -15.18 -17.16 1.17
N VAL A 233 -15.39 -15.94 1.64
CA VAL A 233 -15.73 -14.78 0.80
C VAL A 233 -14.59 -14.46 -0.16
N ALA A 234 -13.36 -14.36 0.36
CA ALA A 234 -12.18 -14.07 -0.47
C ALA A 234 -11.94 -15.14 -1.54
N ARG A 235 -12.17 -16.41 -1.22
CA ARG A 235 -11.95 -17.54 -2.12
C ARG A 235 -13.00 -17.67 -3.22
N LYS A 236 -14.28 -17.51 -2.89
CA LYS A 236 -15.42 -17.85 -3.77
C LYS A 236 -16.09 -16.69 -4.48
N THR A 237 -16.01 -15.47 -3.93
CA THR A 237 -16.68 -14.33 -4.58
C THR A 237 -15.93 -13.84 -5.81
N PRO A 238 -16.64 -13.38 -6.85
CA PRO A 238 -16.00 -12.81 -8.03
C PRO A 238 -15.21 -11.53 -7.70
N GLY A 239 -13.95 -11.45 -8.11
CA GLY A 239 -13.11 -10.27 -7.93
C GLY A 239 -13.39 -9.15 -8.93
N ASN A 240 -14.62 -8.70 -8.99
CA ASN A 240 -15.01 -7.59 -9.85
C ASN A 240 -15.09 -6.27 -9.07
N ALA A 241 -15.09 -5.17 -9.79
CA ALA A 241 -15.15 -3.83 -9.20
C ALA A 241 -16.40 -3.57 -8.33
N MET A 242 -17.48 -4.30 -8.54
CA MET A 242 -18.68 -4.13 -7.72
C MET A 242 -18.52 -4.83 -6.36
N THR A 243 -17.97 -6.05 -6.33
CA THR A 243 -17.62 -6.75 -5.09
C THR A 243 -16.65 -5.92 -4.24
N GLU A 244 -15.63 -5.36 -4.88
CA GLU A 244 -14.67 -4.46 -4.23
C GLU A 244 -15.36 -3.24 -3.60
N ARG A 245 -16.27 -2.60 -4.33
CA ARG A 245 -17.01 -1.44 -3.82
C ARG A 245 -17.93 -1.78 -2.64
N VAL A 246 -18.57 -2.97 -2.67
CA VAL A 246 -19.39 -3.44 -1.55
C VAL A 246 -18.53 -3.68 -0.31
N LEU A 247 -17.37 -4.31 -0.45
CA LEU A 247 -16.43 -4.55 0.66
C LEU A 247 -15.81 -3.25 1.20
N LYS A 248 -15.65 -2.23 0.35
CA LYS A 248 -15.16 -0.90 0.75
C LYS A 248 -16.24 0.00 1.37
N ALA A 249 -17.52 -0.42 1.37
CA ALA A 249 -18.60 0.33 2.00
C ALA A 249 -18.45 0.32 3.53
N GLY A 250 -18.60 1.47 4.17
CA GLY A 250 -18.31 1.67 5.59
C GLY A 250 -16.84 1.96 5.89
N ILE A 251 -15.92 1.36 5.12
CA ILE A 251 -14.46 1.55 5.32
C ILE A 251 -13.96 2.78 4.53
N VAL A 252 -14.14 2.75 3.22
CA VAL A 252 -13.63 3.78 2.28
C VAL A 252 -14.75 4.70 1.82
N TYR A 253 -15.94 4.16 1.65
CA TYR A 253 -17.11 4.91 1.17
C TYR A 253 -18.15 5.03 2.28
N GLN A 254 -18.70 6.24 2.41
CA GLN A 254 -19.83 6.49 3.30
C GLN A 254 -21.06 5.70 2.80
N THR A 255 -21.73 5.00 3.72
CA THR A 255 -22.97 4.27 3.41
C THR A 255 -24.20 5.19 3.49
N GLY A 256 -25.34 4.72 2.98
CA GLY A 256 -26.59 5.45 3.09
C GLY A 256 -27.07 5.61 4.54
N ASN A 257 -26.78 4.63 5.39
CA ASN A 257 -27.09 4.71 6.80
C ASN A 257 -26.25 5.78 7.50
N ASP A 258 -24.97 5.89 7.18
CA ASP A 258 -24.08 6.92 7.73
C ASP A 258 -24.43 8.31 7.20
N ALA A 259 -24.83 8.40 5.92
CA ALA A 259 -25.22 9.67 5.29
C ALA A 259 -26.57 10.21 5.75
N PHE A 260 -27.52 9.32 6.12
CA PHE A 260 -28.91 9.69 6.43
C PHE A 260 -29.43 9.13 7.77
N GLY A 261 -28.67 8.25 8.46
CA GLY A 261 -29.17 7.43 9.57
C GLY A 261 -29.28 8.15 10.90
N ASP A 262 -28.40 9.04 11.24
CA ASP A 262 -28.45 9.80 12.50
C ASP A 262 -29.20 11.14 12.33
N TRP A 263 -30.51 11.05 12.27
CA TRP A 263 -31.40 12.20 12.27
C TRP A 263 -31.62 12.79 13.65
N SER A 264 -30.66 12.67 14.57
CA SER A 264 -30.74 13.44 15.80
C SER A 264 -30.40 14.89 15.48
N PHE A 265 -31.45 15.73 15.36
CA PHE A 265 -31.36 17.16 15.06
C PHE A 265 -30.46 17.97 16.01
N PHE A 266 -29.91 17.35 17.04
CA PHE A 266 -29.08 17.97 18.07
C PHE A 266 -27.67 17.41 18.18
N ASP A 267 -27.33 16.34 17.50
CA ASP A 267 -25.94 15.87 17.45
C ASP A 267 -25.14 16.78 16.52
N MET A 268 -24.28 17.59 17.12
CA MET A 268 -23.26 18.27 16.35
C MET A 268 -22.39 17.20 15.65
N PRO A 269 -22.06 17.40 14.36
CA PRO A 269 -21.12 16.53 13.67
C PRO A 269 -19.87 16.40 14.56
N ARG A 270 -19.54 15.18 14.96
CA ARG A 270 -18.33 14.92 15.74
C ARG A 270 -17.14 15.24 14.85
N ARG A 271 -16.23 16.05 15.38
CA ARG A 271 -14.93 16.25 14.75
C ARG A 271 -14.25 14.88 14.67
N ARG A 272 -13.79 14.49 13.49
CA ARG A 272 -13.12 13.20 13.28
C ARG A 272 -11.94 13.05 14.23
N SER A 273 -11.79 11.86 14.79
CA SER A 273 -10.61 11.44 15.51
C SER A 273 -9.48 11.12 14.51
N PHE A 274 -8.24 11.19 14.94
CA PHE A 274 -7.07 10.74 14.16
C PHE A 274 -7.22 9.29 13.63
N TYR A 275 -7.99 8.48 14.34
CA TYR A 275 -8.28 7.08 13.97
C TYR A 275 -9.47 6.91 13.03
N ASP A 276 -10.22 7.97 12.74
CA ASP A 276 -11.37 7.89 11.84
C ASP A 276 -10.91 8.06 10.40
N ALA A 277 -11.03 7.00 9.60
CA ALA A 277 -10.70 7.03 8.17
C ALA A 277 -11.49 8.11 7.42
N GLU A 278 -10.85 8.81 6.50
CA GLU A 278 -11.51 9.77 5.61
C GLU A 278 -12.36 9.00 4.59
N GLN A 279 -13.68 9.03 4.76
CA GLN A 279 -14.60 8.36 3.86
C GLN A 279 -14.92 9.23 2.64
N LEU A 280 -15.15 8.58 1.51
CA LEU A 280 -15.57 9.21 0.27
C LEU A 280 -17.09 9.13 0.10
N GLN A 281 -17.70 10.22 -0.34
CA GLN A 281 -19.11 10.24 -0.70
C GLN A 281 -19.30 9.93 -2.18
N ASP A 282 -19.83 8.75 -2.48
CA ASP A 282 -20.28 8.34 -3.82
C ASP A 282 -21.81 8.25 -3.84
N PRO A 283 -22.52 9.14 -4.58
CA PRO A 283 -23.99 9.14 -4.57
C PRO A 283 -24.64 7.84 -5.00
N LEU A 284 -24.03 7.10 -5.93
CA LEU A 284 -24.59 5.82 -6.40
C LEU A 284 -24.47 4.76 -5.31
N LEU A 285 -23.34 4.72 -4.61
CA LEU A 285 -23.10 3.81 -3.50
C LEU A 285 -23.99 4.16 -2.32
N VAL A 286 -24.06 5.43 -1.93
CA VAL A 286 -24.93 5.91 -0.85
C VAL A 286 -26.39 5.49 -1.09
N ILE A 287 -26.92 5.67 -2.31
CA ILE A 287 -28.29 5.27 -2.65
C ILE A 287 -28.45 3.74 -2.67
N ALA A 288 -27.51 3.02 -3.24
CA ALA A 288 -27.57 1.55 -3.35
C ALA A 288 -27.48 0.88 -1.97
N SER A 289 -26.62 1.37 -1.08
CA SER A 289 -26.47 0.84 0.27
C SER A 289 -27.68 1.04 1.19
N LEU A 290 -28.60 1.96 0.87
CA LEU A 290 -29.91 2.04 1.51
C LEU A 290 -30.77 0.79 1.30
N THR A 291 -30.49 -0.01 0.27
CA THR A 291 -31.20 -1.27 0.02
C THR A 291 -30.62 -2.45 0.78
N GLY A 292 -29.52 -2.25 1.51
CA GLY A 292 -28.78 -3.20 2.33
C GLY A 292 -27.29 -3.18 2.05
N THR A 293 -26.49 -3.44 3.07
CA THR A 293 -25.04 -3.67 3.02
C THR A 293 -24.76 -5.14 3.29
N ALA A 294 -23.56 -5.62 2.95
CA ALA A 294 -23.14 -6.99 3.26
C ALA A 294 -23.05 -7.20 4.80
N TYR A 295 -23.34 -8.42 5.22
CA TYR A 295 -23.37 -8.80 6.66
C TYR A 295 -21.95 -9.00 7.23
N ILE A 296 -20.92 -8.86 6.44
CA ILE A 296 -19.52 -9.01 6.87
C ILE A 296 -19.09 -7.80 7.72
N PRO A 297 -18.45 -8.01 8.90
CA PRO A 297 -17.86 -6.93 9.69
C PRO A 297 -16.78 -6.16 8.91
N GLU A 298 -16.61 -4.86 9.17
CA GLU A 298 -15.63 -4.00 8.47
C GLU A 298 -14.19 -4.52 8.60
N THR A 299 -13.83 -5.03 9.78
CA THR A 299 -12.50 -5.63 10.01
C THR A 299 -12.25 -6.86 9.14
N GLU A 300 -13.26 -7.71 8.96
CA GLU A 300 -13.18 -8.89 8.10
C GLU A 300 -13.28 -8.52 6.62
N ALA A 301 -14.09 -7.53 6.27
CA ALA A 301 -14.12 -6.98 4.90
C ALA A 301 -12.75 -6.44 4.48
N ALA A 302 -12.02 -5.78 5.39
CA ALA A 302 -10.64 -5.35 5.16
C ALA A 302 -9.69 -6.53 4.91
N GLN A 303 -9.85 -7.66 5.63
CA GLN A 303 -9.08 -8.88 5.40
C GLN A 303 -9.39 -9.50 4.03
N VAL A 304 -10.67 -9.52 3.63
CA VAL A 304 -11.09 -9.97 2.29
C VAL A 304 -10.44 -9.09 1.21
N LEU A 305 -10.49 -7.76 1.35
CA LEU A 305 -9.86 -6.82 0.41
C LEU A 305 -8.36 -7.08 0.28
N THR A 306 -7.68 -7.31 1.39
CA THR A 306 -6.26 -7.66 1.44
C THR A 306 -5.96 -8.94 0.68
N ALA A 307 -6.76 -9.98 0.90
CA ALA A 307 -6.54 -11.30 0.27
C ALA A 307 -6.94 -11.35 -1.20
N MET A 308 -7.97 -10.57 -1.62
CA MET A 308 -8.51 -10.63 -2.98
C MET A 308 -7.84 -9.69 -3.98
N TYR A 309 -7.33 -8.56 -3.54
CA TYR A 309 -6.94 -7.48 -4.46
C TYR A 309 -5.48 -7.06 -4.31
N ASP A 310 -4.70 -7.76 -3.49
CA ASP A 310 -3.33 -7.36 -3.12
C ASP A 310 -3.27 -5.89 -2.62
N SER A 311 -4.40 -5.42 -2.11
CA SER A 311 -4.57 -4.04 -1.67
C SER A 311 -4.24 -3.86 -0.19
N ARG A 312 -3.38 -4.75 0.36
CA ARG A 312 -2.94 -4.69 1.77
C ARG A 312 -2.46 -3.29 2.13
N GLN A 313 -1.70 -2.69 1.25
CA GLN A 313 -1.17 -1.35 1.44
C GLN A 313 -2.25 -0.28 1.31
N GLU A 314 -3.06 -0.32 0.24
CA GLU A 314 -4.16 0.64 0.05
C GLU A 314 -5.16 0.59 1.20
N THR A 315 -5.44 -0.61 1.73
CA THR A 315 -6.34 -0.77 2.87
C THR A 315 -5.71 -0.22 4.14
N GLN A 316 -4.42 -0.47 4.37
CA GLN A 316 -3.69 0.07 5.52
C GLN A 316 -3.54 1.60 5.44
N GLU A 317 -3.15 2.14 4.28
CA GLU A 317 -3.02 3.59 4.09
C GLU A 317 -4.34 4.32 4.30
N ARG A 318 -5.45 3.79 3.79
CA ARG A 318 -6.77 4.44 3.92
C ARG A 318 -7.35 4.34 5.33
N LEU A 319 -7.06 3.27 6.06
CA LEU A 319 -7.42 3.16 7.47
C LEU A 319 -6.62 4.14 8.35
N TRP A 320 -5.41 4.53 7.91
CA TRP A 320 -4.46 5.36 8.68
C TRP A 320 -4.20 6.74 8.06
N SER A 321 -4.98 7.20 7.08
CA SER A 321 -4.91 8.57 6.52
C SER A 321 -3.77 8.91 5.55
N GLY A 322 -3.25 7.97 4.76
CA GLY A 322 -2.15 8.23 3.81
C GLY A 322 -2.48 8.96 2.50
N ASP A 323 -3.72 9.33 2.26
CA ASP A 323 -4.23 9.81 0.95
C ASP A 323 -3.57 11.10 0.39
N LYS A 324 -2.89 11.88 1.24
CA LYS A 324 -2.23 13.15 0.84
C LYS A 324 -0.71 13.07 0.88
N LEU A 325 -0.21 11.87 1.14
CA LEU A 325 1.22 11.61 1.10
C LEU A 325 1.67 11.31 -0.33
N SER A 326 2.82 11.82 -0.69
CA SER A 326 3.50 11.48 -1.93
C SER A 326 4.98 11.26 -1.68
N THR A 327 5.55 10.28 -2.37
CA THR A 327 6.99 10.09 -2.42
C THR A 327 7.56 11.07 -3.43
N ILE A 328 8.42 11.98 -2.99
CA ILE A 328 8.98 13.03 -3.87
C ILE A 328 10.38 12.70 -4.37
N GLN A 329 11.14 11.94 -3.60
CA GLN A 329 12.50 11.54 -3.96
C GLN A 329 12.83 10.14 -3.44
N VAL A 330 13.47 9.34 -4.28
CA VAL A 330 14.07 8.06 -3.92
C VAL A 330 15.56 8.12 -4.24
N ARG A 331 16.40 7.64 -3.34
CA ARG A 331 17.83 7.45 -3.60
C ARG A 331 18.19 6.00 -3.34
N THR A 332 18.65 5.31 -4.38
CA THR A 332 19.06 3.91 -4.33
C THR A 332 20.57 3.82 -4.47
N ASN A 333 21.26 3.37 -3.43
CA ASN A 333 22.69 3.11 -3.44
C ASN A 333 22.93 1.62 -3.18
N ALA A 334 23.66 0.93 -4.05
CA ALA A 334 23.94 -0.48 -3.91
C ALA A 334 25.42 -0.80 -4.06
N ASN A 335 25.92 -1.67 -3.18
CA ASN A 335 27.19 -2.36 -3.34
C ASN A 335 26.93 -3.80 -3.78
N ILE A 336 27.58 -4.25 -4.85
CA ILE A 336 27.42 -5.59 -5.41
C ILE A 336 28.74 -6.35 -5.34
N TRP A 337 28.70 -7.58 -4.81
CA TRP A 337 29.81 -8.54 -4.76
C TRP A 337 29.48 -9.76 -5.64
N PRO A 338 29.82 -9.73 -6.94
CA PRO A 338 29.47 -10.84 -7.83
C PRO A 338 30.09 -12.18 -7.42
N SER A 339 31.32 -12.21 -6.95
CA SER A 339 31.98 -13.44 -6.48
C SER A 339 31.42 -14.02 -5.18
N LEU A 340 30.55 -13.30 -4.49
CA LEU A 340 29.81 -13.74 -3.31
C LEU A 340 28.31 -13.89 -3.57
N HIS A 341 27.85 -13.65 -4.79
CA HIS A 341 26.45 -13.70 -5.21
C HIS A 341 25.51 -12.88 -4.31
N MET A 342 25.95 -11.70 -3.89
CA MET A 342 25.15 -10.86 -2.99
C MET A 342 25.28 -9.37 -3.28
N ALA A 343 24.30 -8.61 -2.80
CA ALA A 343 24.27 -7.16 -2.85
C ALA A 343 23.78 -6.59 -1.49
N TYR A 344 24.22 -5.37 -1.21
CA TYR A 344 23.66 -4.55 -0.13
C TYR A 344 23.14 -3.25 -0.72
N THR A 345 21.88 -2.94 -0.47
CA THR A 345 21.20 -1.76 -1.01
C THR A 345 20.70 -0.88 0.13
N GLU A 346 21.05 0.40 0.09
CA GLU A 346 20.38 1.44 0.90
C GLU A 346 19.41 2.18 0.03
N LYS A 347 18.14 2.16 0.41
CA LYS A 347 17.08 2.94 -0.23
C LYS A 347 16.63 4.06 0.72
N THR A 348 16.86 5.29 0.32
CA THR A 348 16.45 6.48 1.06
C THR A 348 15.24 7.09 0.37
N ILE A 349 14.16 7.26 1.09
CA ILE A 349 12.90 7.78 0.59
C ILE A 349 12.59 9.09 1.30
N ASN A 350 12.15 10.07 0.55
CA ASN A 350 11.61 11.32 1.05
C ASN A 350 10.12 11.37 0.75
N VAL A 351 9.30 11.25 1.80
CA VAL A 351 7.84 11.36 1.73
C VAL A 351 7.43 12.77 2.09
N PHE A 352 6.47 13.31 1.39
CA PHE A 352 5.93 14.65 1.57
C PHE A 352 4.43 14.60 1.80
N ASN A 353 3.95 15.38 2.78
CA ASN A 353 2.54 15.56 3.04
C ASN A 353 2.06 16.87 2.40
N ALA A 354 1.18 16.75 1.42
CA ALA A 354 0.60 17.90 0.73
C ALA A 354 -0.52 18.61 1.53
N GLU A 355 -0.89 18.08 2.70
CA GLU A 355 -1.89 18.70 3.57
C GLU A 355 -1.46 20.10 4.00
N MET A 356 -2.37 21.05 3.95
CA MET A 356 -2.05 22.45 4.21
C MET A 356 -2.05 22.85 5.68
N SER A 357 -2.67 22.06 6.54
CA SER A 357 -2.72 22.32 7.96
C SER A 357 -1.54 21.66 8.67
N ARG A 358 -0.79 22.42 9.45
CA ARG A 358 0.27 21.92 10.34
C ARG A 358 -0.25 21.53 11.72
N ASN A 359 -1.56 21.43 11.90
CA ASN A 359 -2.12 20.98 13.18
C ASN A 359 -1.70 19.53 13.44
N SER A 360 -1.33 19.22 14.68
CA SER A 360 -0.96 17.87 15.12
C SER A 360 -2.06 16.81 14.87
N TRP A 361 -3.30 17.26 14.65
CA TRP A 361 -4.45 16.41 14.29
C TRP A 361 -4.44 15.94 12.81
N ASN A 362 -3.63 16.55 11.95
CA ASN A 362 -3.52 16.24 10.53
C ASN A 362 -2.17 15.58 10.20
N ASN A 363 -1.45 15.12 11.20
CA ASN A 363 -0.26 14.33 11.02
C ASN A 363 -0.63 12.98 10.40
N GLN A 364 0.05 12.62 9.32
CA GLN A 364 -0.20 11.38 8.60
C GLN A 364 0.92 10.37 8.85
N GLU A 365 0.57 9.10 8.73
CA GLU A 365 1.52 8.00 8.77
C GLU A 365 1.83 7.52 7.36
N ALA A 366 3.11 7.44 7.00
CA ALA A 366 3.54 6.82 5.76
C ALA A 366 3.87 5.34 6.00
N ILE A 367 3.27 4.47 5.19
CA ILE A 367 3.50 3.03 5.24
C ILE A 367 4.10 2.60 3.91
N TYR A 368 5.27 1.96 3.96
CA TYR A 368 5.96 1.40 2.81
C TYR A 368 6.09 -0.10 2.95
N THR A 369 5.66 -0.86 1.96
CA THR A 369 5.90 -2.31 1.87
C THR A 369 6.96 -2.58 0.83
N PHE A 370 8.12 -3.06 1.26
CA PHE A 370 9.22 -3.44 0.37
C PHE A 370 9.13 -4.92 0.02
N HIS A 371 9.34 -5.23 -1.26
CA HIS A 371 9.40 -6.59 -1.77
C HIS A 371 10.86 -7.02 -1.93
N LEU A 372 11.23 -8.05 -1.19
CA LEU A 372 12.60 -8.55 -1.15
C LEU A 372 12.77 -9.77 -2.06
N PRO A 373 13.92 -9.93 -2.73
CA PRO A 373 14.30 -11.21 -3.31
C PRO A 373 14.36 -12.32 -2.25
N GLU A 374 14.05 -13.55 -2.65
CA GLU A 374 14.10 -14.72 -1.74
C GLU A 374 15.46 -14.83 -1.03
N GLY A 375 15.42 -14.97 0.28
CA GLY A 375 16.62 -14.99 1.14
C GLY A 375 17.17 -13.61 1.49
N GLY A 376 16.57 -12.52 1.01
CA GLY A 376 16.92 -11.16 1.36
C GLY A 376 16.52 -10.78 2.79
N VAL A 377 17.25 -9.84 3.40
CA VAL A 377 17.03 -9.45 4.81
C VAL A 377 17.30 -7.97 5.04
N VAL A 378 16.45 -7.34 5.86
CA VAL A 378 16.66 -5.96 6.31
C VAL A 378 17.72 -5.94 7.43
N THR A 379 18.66 -5.02 7.29
CA THR A 379 19.87 -4.94 8.13
C THR A 379 20.15 -3.55 8.67
N SER A 380 19.39 -2.54 8.24
CA SER A 380 19.44 -1.19 8.80
C SER A 380 18.15 -0.42 8.59
N LEU A 381 17.87 0.49 9.51
CA LEU A 381 16.82 1.50 9.44
C LEU A 381 17.38 2.82 9.96
N SER A 382 17.06 3.92 9.31
CA SER A 382 17.36 5.27 9.82
C SER A 382 16.20 6.21 9.50
N LEU A 383 15.96 7.15 10.40
CA LEU A 383 15.00 8.24 10.23
C LEU A 383 15.73 9.57 10.45
N TRP A 384 15.41 10.58 9.65
CA TRP A 384 15.91 11.94 9.91
C TRP A 384 14.98 12.66 10.85
N ILE A 385 15.50 12.99 12.04
CA ILE A 385 14.83 13.76 13.08
C ILE A 385 15.59 15.09 13.24
N ASN A 386 14.93 16.19 13.06
CA ASN A 386 15.54 17.53 13.12
C ASN A 386 16.79 17.70 12.23
N GLY A 387 16.77 17.06 11.05
CA GLY A 387 17.86 17.12 10.07
C GLY A 387 19.05 16.21 10.37
N LYS A 388 19.01 15.43 11.46
CA LYS A 388 20.05 14.47 11.86
C LYS A 388 19.57 13.04 11.57
N GLU A 389 20.46 12.20 11.03
CA GLU A 389 20.19 10.79 10.83
C GLU A 389 20.28 10.04 12.17
N GLU A 390 19.13 9.53 12.64
CA GLU A 390 19.04 8.66 13.79
C GLU A 390 18.88 7.20 13.32
N LYS A 391 19.67 6.29 13.90
CA LYS A 391 19.70 4.88 13.50
C LYS A 391 18.79 4.04 14.38
N GLY A 392 18.06 3.11 13.76
CA GLY A 392 17.20 2.19 14.48
C GLY A 392 17.97 1.23 15.38
N ILE A 393 17.37 0.87 16.51
CA ILE A 393 17.85 -0.17 17.41
C ILE A 393 17.03 -1.43 17.17
N LEU A 394 17.71 -2.58 17.15
CA LEU A 394 17.07 -3.88 17.00
C LEU A 394 16.49 -4.36 18.33
N THR A 395 15.23 -4.74 18.31
CA THR A 395 14.52 -5.28 19.48
C THR A 395 13.57 -6.40 19.08
N THR A 396 12.80 -6.95 20.02
CA THR A 396 11.75 -7.91 19.68
C THR A 396 10.61 -7.22 18.95
N LYS A 397 9.88 -7.97 18.11
CA LYS A 397 8.74 -7.44 17.35
C LYS A 397 7.67 -6.86 18.29
N GLU A 398 7.40 -7.53 19.42
CA GLU A 398 6.40 -7.11 20.41
C GLU A 398 6.78 -5.77 21.05
N LYS A 399 8.03 -5.62 21.51
CA LYS A 399 8.51 -4.37 22.12
C LYS A 399 8.50 -3.22 21.12
N ALA A 400 8.89 -3.49 19.87
CA ALA A 400 8.85 -2.47 18.81
C ALA A 400 7.42 -2.03 18.51
N ALA A 401 6.47 -2.96 18.41
CA ALA A 401 5.07 -2.66 18.18
C ALA A 401 4.46 -1.88 19.35
N GLU A 402 4.68 -2.32 20.60
CA GLU A 402 4.20 -1.63 21.81
C GLU A 402 4.72 -0.19 21.90
N ALA A 403 6.04 0.00 21.68
CA ALA A 403 6.65 1.31 21.71
C ALA A 403 6.06 2.23 20.62
N TYR A 404 5.92 1.70 19.39
CA TYR A 404 5.36 2.44 18.27
C TYR A 404 3.90 2.86 18.55
N GLU A 405 3.05 1.93 18.93
CA GLU A 405 1.62 2.21 19.20
C GLU A 405 1.42 3.23 20.33
N LYS A 406 2.17 3.11 21.42
CA LYS A 406 2.06 4.05 22.55
C LYS A 406 2.52 5.46 22.15
N ILE A 407 3.60 5.57 21.40
CA ILE A 407 4.15 6.88 20.98
C ILE A 407 3.25 7.53 19.93
N VAL A 408 2.83 6.81 18.90
CA VAL A 408 1.94 7.31 17.86
C VAL A 408 0.55 7.63 18.41
N GLY A 409 -0.01 6.73 19.22
CA GLY A 409 -1.38 6.84 19.71
C GLY A 409 -1.61 7.88 20.80
N HIS A 410 -0.59 8.20 21.60
CA HIS A 410 -0.76 9.06 22.79
C HIS A 410 0.15 10.30 22.81
N GLU A 411 1.32 10.24 22.20
CA GLU A 411 2.35 11.28 22.38
C GLU A 411 2.65 12.09 21.12
N TYR A 412 2.19 11.62 19.95
CA TYR A 412 2.35 12.28 18.63
C TYR A 412 3.80 12.69 18.32
N ARG A 413 4.77 11.82 18.68
CA ARG A 413 6.21 12.03 18.46
C ARG A 413 6.73 11.19 17.30
N ASP A 414 7.99 11.33 16.96
CA ASP A 414 8.65 10.86 15.75
C ASP A 414 9.18 9.40 15.80
N PRO A 415 8.38 8.30 15.74
CA PRO A 415 8.90 6.97 15.59
C PRO A 415 8.95 6.51 14.12
N SER A 416 9.87 5.59 13.82
CA SER A 416 9.81 4.76 12.63
C SER A 416 10.13 3.33 13.01
N VAL A 417 9.42 2.39 12.41
CA VAL A 417 9.60 0.97 12.69
C VAL A 417 9.62 0.17 11.39
N VAL A 418 10.44 -0.88 11.35
CA VAL A 418 10.38 -1.87 10.28
C VAL A 418 10.07 -3.24 10.87
N HIS A 419 9.03 -3.87 10.30
CA HIS A 419 8.59 -5.21 10.64
C HIS A 419 8.73 -6.16 9.46
N TRP A 420 9.18 -7.36 9.74
CA TRP A 420 9.09 -8.47 8.80
C TRP A 420 7.62 -8.85 8.57
N GLN A 421 7.28 -9.13 7.31
CA GLN A 421 6.02 -9.70 6.89
C GLN A 421 6.26 -10.96 6.06
N GLU A 422 5.26 -11.80 5.98
CA GLU A 422 5.27 -13.01 5.18
C GLU A 422 5.37 -12.69 3.68
N GLY A 423 5.90 -13.65 2.90
CA GLY A 423 6.01 -13.51 1.45
C GLY A 423 7.20 -12.66 0.98
N ASN A 424 8.31 -12.69 1.70
CA ASN A 424 9.52 -11.89 1.42
C ASN A 424 9.24 -10.38 1.41
N THR A 425 8.39 -9.91 2.29
CA THR A 425 8.06 -8.49 2.41
C THR A 425 8.42 -7.93 3.77
N VAL A 426 8.64 -6.63 3.81
CA VAL A 426 8.83 -5.88 5.06
C VAL A 426 8.06 -4.58 5.01
N THR A 427 7.44 -4.21 6.10
CA THR A 427 6.72 -2.95 6.22
C THR A 427 7.53 -1.95 7.03
N VAL A 428 7.69 -0.75 6.48
CA VAL A 428 8.29 0.41 7.16
C VAL A 428 7.19 1.41 7.44
N ARG A 429 7.05 1.82 8.69
CA ARG A 429 6.11 2.84 9.15
C ARG A 429 6.86 4.08 9.59
N VAL A 430 6.43 5.24 9.16
CA VAL A 430 7.04 6.54 9.45
C VAL A 430 5.97 7.50 9.93
N PHE A 431 6.11 8.00 11.13
CA PHE A 431 5.19 8.96 11.74
C PHE A 431 5.97 10.02 12.54
N PRO A 432 5.47 11.24 12.69
CA PRO A 432 4.43 11.85 11.87
C PRO A 432 5.02 12.42 10.56
N VAL A 433 4.23 12.43 9.50
CA VAL A 433 4.51 13.28 8.35
C VAL A 433 3.61 14.50 8.47
N GLU A 434 4.17 15.58 8.97
CA GLU A 434 3.44 16.83 9.21
C GLU A 434 3.01 17.49 7.91
N GLY A 435 1.90 18.24 7.94
CA GLY A 435 1.42 18.99 6.78
C GLY A 435 2.49 19.96 6.23
N GLN A 436 2.59 20.06 4.92
CA GLN A 436 3.59 20.86 4.19
C GLN A 436 5.03 20.56 4.59
N SER A 437 5.29 19.36 5.06
CA SER A 437 6.61 18.90 5.51
C SER A 437 6.97 17.56 4.87
N GLY A 438 8.26 17.27 4.83
CA GLY A 438 8.78 15.99 4.34
C GLY A 438 9.48 15.23 5.46
N ARG A 439 9.39 13.89 5.38
CA ARG A 439 10.19 12.99 6.22
C ARG A 439 11.11 12.15 5.36
N GLN A 440 12.31 11.95 5.85
CA GLN A 440 13.29 11.12 5.17
C GLN A 440 13.57 9.87 5.99
N VAL A 441 13.35 8.70 5.36
CA VAL A 441 13.63 7.40 5.93
C VAL A 441 14.60 6.63 5.04
N LYS A 442 15.48 5.84 5.63
CA LYS A 442 16.42 4.98 4.91
C LYS A 442 16.33 3.55 5.45
N ILE A 443 16.20 2.62 4.53
CA ILE A 443 16.26 1.19 4.81
C ILE A 443 17.47 0.58 4.10
N GLY A 444 18.19 -0.32 4.79
CA GLY A 444 19.27 -1.09 4.21
C GLY A 444 18.95 -2.57 4.17
N ILE A 445 19.13 -3.15 3.00
CA ILE A 445 18.69 -4.50 2.68
C ILE A 445 19.85 -5.27 2.06
N THR A 446 20.16 -6.43 2.61
CA THR A 446 21.12 -7.38 2.04
C THR A 446 20.37 -8.44 1.27
N THR A 447 20.72 -8.64 0.01
CA THR A 447 20.02 -9.59 -0.89
C THR A 447 21.02 -10.53 -1.58
N PRO A 448 20.61 -11.76 -1.88
CA PRO A 448 21.32 -12.58 -2.84
C PRO A 448 21.12 -12.02 -4.27
N LEU A 449 22.05 -12.33 -5.18
CA LEU A 449 21.88 -12.13 -6.63
C LEU A 449 21.27 -13.38 -7.24
N LEU A 450 20.32 -13.21 -8.15
CA LEU A 450 19.69 -14.36 -8.81
C LEU A 450 20.63 -14.94 -9.87
N GLN A 451 20.83 -16.25 -9.87
CA GLN A 451 21.60 -16.92 -10.90
C GLN A 451 20.70 -17.34 -12.07
N GLN A 452 20.94 -16.79 -13.23
CA GLN A 452 20.25 -17.15 -14.48
C GLN A 452 21.29 -17.67 -15.48
N GLY A 453 21.46 -18.99 -15.49
CA GLY A 453 22.47 -19.66 -16.31
C GLY A 453 23.90 -19.23 -15.92
N LYS A 454 24.57 -18.47 -16.81
CA LYS A 454 25.92 -17.93 -16.58
C LYS A 454 25.93 -16.46 -16.14
N ARG A 455 24.78 -15.92 -15.78
CA ARG A 455 24.65 -14.52 -15.37
C ARG A 455 24.11 -14.42 -13.97
N LEU A 456 24.52 -13.37 -13.28
CA LEU A 456 23.96 -12.95 -11.99
C LEU A 456 23.12 -11.72 -12.23
N VAL A 457 21.91 -11.72 -11.68
CA VAL A 457 20.93 -10.65 -11.84
C VAL A 457 20.70 -9.97 -10.48
N TYR A 458 20.91 -8.67 -10.46
CA TYR A 458 20.45 -7.80 -9.38
C TYR A 458 19.09 -7.22 -9.77
N GLN A 459 18.08 -7.44 -8.94
CA GLN A 459 16.77 -6.84 -9.07
C GLN A 459 16.65 -5.61 -8.17
N ASN A 460 16.05 -4.54 -8.69
CA ASN A 460 15.70 -3.40 -7.87
C ASN A 460 14.79 -3.83 -6.73
N ILE A 461 15.04 -3.31 -5.55
CA ILE A 461 14.16 -3.47 -4.41
C ILE A 461 13.07 -2.41 -4.52
N TRP A 462 11.91 -2.82 -5.00
CA TRP A 462 10.78 -1.94 -5.16
C TRP A 462 9.87 -1.94 -3.95
N PHE A 463 9.02 -0.95 -3.85
CA PHE A 463 8.09 -0.78 -2.75
C PHE A 463 6.72 -0.33 -3.24
N GLN A 464 5.72 -0.64 -2.46
CA GLN A 464 4.39 -0.04 -2.48
C GLN A 464 4.33 0.99 -1.35
N GLY A 465 3.59 2.10 -1.54
CA GLY A 465 3.48 3.18 -0.57
C GLY A 465 2.88 4.44 -1.15
N PRO A 466 3.03 5.57 -0.44
CA PRO A 466 2.63 6.87 -0.94
C PRO A 466 3.07 7.10 -2.38
N ASP A 467 2.16 7.64 -3.21
CA ASP A 467 2.35 7.77 -4.66
C ASP A 467 3.76 8.24 -5.03
N ALA A 468 4.45 7.43 -5.81
CA ALA A 468 5.80 7.67 -6.30
C ALA A 468 5.84 7.99 -7.81
N GLY A 469 4.68 8.13 -8.46
CA GLY A 469 4.62 8.35 -9.92
C GLY A 469 5.31 9.63 -10.40
N SER A 470 5.44 10.64 -9.53
CA SER A 470 6.17 11.88 -9.80
C SER A 470 7.54 11.95 -9.10
N ALA A 471 7.96 10.91 -8.41
CA ALA A 471 9.20 10.89 -7.65
C ALA A 471 10.42 10.91 -8.57
N ARG A 472 11.45 11.66 -8.17
CA ARG A 472 12.77 11.57 -8.77
C ARG A 472 13.58 10.47 -8.09
N GLU A 473 14.19 9.58 -8.89
CA GLU A 473 15.12 8.58 -8.37
C GLU A 473 16.57 8.89 -8.78
N ASP A 474 17.47 8.83 -7.80
CA ASP A 474 18.92 8.87 -7.97
C ASP A 474 19.45 7.47 -7.65
N VAL A 475 19.91 6.72 -8.67
CA VAL A 475 20.46 5.36 -8.52
C VAL A 475 21.98 5.39 -8.60
N ASN A 476 22.66 4.67 -7.71
CA ASN A 476 24.11 4.54 -7.67
C ASN A 476 24.50 3.10 -7.33
N ILE A 477 25.03 2.37 -8.28
CA ILE A 477 25.41 0.96 -8.12
C ILE A 477 26.92 0.84 -8.24
N ASN A 478 27.54 0.31 -7.20
CA ASN A 478 28.97 0.17 -7.11
C ASN A 478 29.34 -1.33 -7.01
N PHE A 479 30.03 -1.81 -8.04
CA PHE A 479 30.60 -3.16 -8.00
C PHE A 479 31.91 -3.15 -7.22
N GLN A 480 31.99 -4.01 -6.24
CA GLN A 480 33.20 -4.16 -5.39
C GLN A 480 34.34 -4.90 -6.11
N GLU A 481 34.02 -5.50 -7.25
CA GLU A 481 34.94 -6.16 -8.18
C GLU A 481 34.65 -5.65 -9.59
N THR A 482 35.62 -5.70 -10.49
CA THR A 482 35.42 -5.25 -11.87
C THR A 482 34.40 -6.16 -12.58
N PRO A 483 33.24 -5.66 -12.93
CA PRO A 483 32.20 -6.47 -13.56
C PRO A 483 32.47 -6.70 -15.03
N VAL A 484 32.12 -7.90 -15.53
CA VAL A 484 32.26 -8.30 -16.92
C VAL A 484 30.92 -8.52 -17.56
N GLY A 485 30.70 -8.01 -18.77
CA GLY A 485 29.48 -8.25 -19.54
C GLY A 485 28.22 -7.73 -18.86
N VAL A 486 28.29 -6.52 -18.33
CA VAL A 486 27.14 -5.88 -17.67
C VAL A 486 26.07 -5.50 -18.70
N GLU A 487 24.85 -5.94 -18.46
CA GLU A 487 23.64 -5.50 -19.20
C GLU A 487 22.77 -4.66 -18.26
N LEU A 488 22.36 -3.49 -18.75
CA LEU A 488 21.67 -2.47 -18.01
C LEU A 488 20.55 -1.86 -18.86
N PRO A 489 19.47 -1.37 -18.24
CA PRO A 489 18.56 -0.43 -18.90
C PRO A 489 19.31 0.79 -19.47
N GLY A 490 18.83 1.36 -20.58
CA GLY A 490 19.50 2.45 -21.30
C GLY A 490 19.67 3.76 -20.53
N MET A 491 19.05 3.90 -19.36
CA MET A 491 19.11 5.09 -18.50
C MET A 491 20.41 5.22 -17.67
N PHE A 492 21.25 4.19 -17.61
CA PHE A 492 22.44 4.19 -16.77
C PHE A 492 23.68 4.70 -17.51
N SER A 493 24.46 5.53 -16.81
CA SER A 493 25.82 5.92 -17.19
C SER A 493 26.85 5.13 -16.38
N ARG A 494 27.99 4.79 -17.02
CA ARG A 494 29.06 4.00 -16.41
C ARG A 494 30.30 4.84 -16.13
N THR A 495 30.83 4.74 -14.91
CA THR A 495 32.13 5.29 -14.52
C THR A 495 32.93 4.20 -13.79
N LYS A 496 33.87 3.54 -14.48
CA LYS A 496 34.63 2.39 -13.96
C LYS A 496 33.71 1.24 -13.47
N ASN A 497 33.66 1.01 -12.15
CA ASN A 497 32.87 0.00 -11.50
C ASN A 497 31.53 0.55 -10.96
N THR A 498 31.26 1.83 -11.17
CA THR A 498 30.05 2.49 -10.70
C THR A 498 29.11 2.76 -11.88
N PHE A 499 27.84 2.49 -11.69
CA PHE A 499 26.76 2.75 -12.63
C PHE A 499 25.76 3.66 -11.97
N SER A 500 25.40 4.75 -12.62
CA SER A 500 24.49 5.76 -12.06
C SER A 500 23.41 6.14 -13.05
N SER A 501 22.23 6.43 -12.51
CA SER A 501 21.06 6.93 -13.23
C SER A 501 20.36 8.01 -12.40
N VAL A 502 19.80 9.01 -13.10
CA VAL A 502 18.93 10.01 -12.50
C VAL A 502 17.73 10.19 -13.41
N GLY A 503 16.55 9.93 -12.90
CA GLY A 503 15.32 9.98 -13.68
C GLY A 503 14.06 9.93 -12.82
N PRO A 504 12.89 9.70 -13.40
CA PRO A 504 11.70 9.33 -12.66
C PRO A 504 11.90 7.99 -11.96
N TYR A 505 11.16 7.76 -10.86
CA TYR A 505 11.19 6.48 -10.17
C TYR A 505 10.61 5.38 -11.05
N GLU A 506 11.36 4.30 -11.22
CA GLU A 506 10.92 3.08 -11.88
C GLU A 506 11.04 1.90 -10.91
N ALA A 507 9.92 1.21 -10.66
CA ALA A 507 9.89 0.10 -9.71
C ALA A 507 10.63 -1.13 -10.26
N ASP A 508 10.36 -1.48 -11.52
CA ASP A 508 10.79 -2.74 -12.13
C ASP A 508 11.97 -2.53 -13.11
N TRP A 509 13.18 -2.53 -12.55
CA TRP A 509 14.39 -2.62 -13.34
C TRP A 509 15.38 -3.62 -12.74
N GLN A 510 16.18 -4.19 -13.60
CA GLN A 510 17.22 -5.14 -13.21
C GLN A 510 18.51 -4.90 -13.99
N LEU A 511 19.61 -5.34 -13.43
CA LEU A 511 20.88 -5.42 -14.13
C LEU A 511 21.42 -6.84 -14.05
N SER A 512 22.18 -7.24 -15.06
CA SER A 512 22.83 -8.52 -15.05
C SER A 512 24.33 -8.41 -15.37
N VAL A 513 25.11 -9.34 -14.84
CA VAL A 513 26.57 -9.43 -15.01
C VAL A 513 26.96 -10.89 -15.23
N ILE A 514 28.02 -11.14 -15.99
CA ILE A 514 28.55 -12.50 -16.14
C ILE A 514 29.07 -12.96 -14.78
N ASP A 515 28.69 -14.17 -14.38
CA ASP A 515 29.14 -14.79 -13.14
C ASP A 515 30.66 -15.00 -13.18
N PRO A 516 31.44 -14.34 -12.28
CA PRO A 516 32.90 -14.51 -12.23
C PRO A 516 33.31 -15.82 -11.54
N GLY A 517 32.36 -16.60 -11.04
CA GLY A 517 32.57 -17.74 -10.15
C GLY A 517 32.82 -17.32 -8.70
N ILE A 518 32.55 -18.25 -7.81
CA ILE A 518 32.64 -18.03 -6.36
C ILE A 518 34.08 -17.97 -5.91
N ARG A 519 34.42 -16.99 -5.08
CA ARG A 519 35.68 -16.87 -4.37
C ARG A 519 35.52 -17.30 -2.92
N SER A 520 36.57 -17.95 -2.39
CA SER A 520 36.60 -18.43 -1.01
C SER A 520 36.91 -17.32 0.03
N ASN A 521 36.28 -16.15 -0.16
CA ASN A 521 36.35 -15.05 0.81
C ASN A 521 35.51 -15.40 2.04
N ARG A 522 36.04 -15.06 3.22
CA ARG A 522 35.39 -15.37 4.52
C ARG A 522 35.10 -14.09 5.30
N PHE A 523 34.01 -14.09 6.05
CA PHE A 523 33.77 -13.15 7.13
C PHE A 523 33.88 -13.86 8.46
N SER A 524 34.68 -13.34 9.38
CA SER A 524 34.89 -13.96 10.70
C SER A 524 34.40 -13.00 11.79
N ALA A 525 33.56 -13.51 12.69
CA ALA A 525 33.08 -12.84 13.88
C ALA A 525 32.73 -13.85 14.97
N ASN A 526 32.95 -13.49 16.22
CA ASN A 526 32.56 -14.28 17.41
C ASN A 526 33.04 -15.74 17.39
N GLY A 527 34.25 -15.97 16.86
CA GLY A 527 34.85 -17.30 16.78
C GLY A 527 34.37 -18.16 15.61
N LYS A 528 33.48 -17.64 14.75
CA LYS A 528 32.92 -18.34 13.60
C LYS A 528 33.33 -17.67 12.30
N SER A 529 33.42 -18.44 11.21
CA SER A 529 33.69 -17.96 9.86
C SER A 529 32.61 -18.37 8.91
N PHE A 530 32.17 -17.39 8.07
CA PHE A 530 31.12 -17.57 7.09
C PHE A 530 31.72 -17.43 5.68
N PHE A 531 31.34 -18.33 4.77
CA PHE A 531 31.82 -18.33 3.38
C PHE A 531 30.80 -18.93 2.43
N VAL A 532 30.88 -18.53 1.15
CA VAL A 532 29.99 -18.98 0.10
C VAL A 532 30.64 -20.19 -0.61
N ALA A 533 29.81 -21.18 -0.98
CA ALA A 533 30.19 -22.27 -1.87
C ALA A 533 29.09 -22.47 -2.96
N PRO A 534 29.47 -23.01 -4.13
CA PRO A 534 28.51 -23.26 -5.20
C PRO A 534 27.44 -24.27 -4.76
N TYR A 535 26.22 -24.04 -5.17
CA TYR A 535 25.12 -24.98 -5.00
C TYR A 535 24.61 -25.41 -6.37
N LYS A 536 24.48 -26.71 -6.53
CA LYS A 536 23.74 -27.32 -7.64
C LYS A 536 22.76 -28.30 -7.04
N GLN A 537 21.51 -28.20 -7.46
CA GLN A 537 20.47 -29.10 -7.01
C GLN A 537 20.79 -30.53 -7.45
N GLU A 538 20.94 -31.42 -6.49
CA GLU A 538 21.14 -32.86 -6.70
C GLU A 538 19.86 -33.60 -6.38
N LEU A 539 19.59 -34.67 -7.13
CA LEU A 539 18.49 -35.58 -6.84
C LEU A 539 18.95 -36.65 -5.86
N SER A 540 18.07 -37.05 -4.98
CA SER A 540 18.30 -38.15 -4.03
C SER A 540 17.06 -38.99 -3.89
N GLY A 541 17.19 -40.17 -3.32
CA GLY A 541 16.07 -41.11 -3.13
C GLY A 541 14.91 -40.47 -2.36
N ALA A 542 13.68 -40.67 -2.87
CA ALA A 542 12.45 -40.25 -2.24
C ALA A 542 11.36 -41.33 -2.50
N ASP A 543 10.87 -41.95 -1.44
CA ASP A 543 9.83 -42.97 -1.54
C ASP A 543 8.44 -42.32 -1.55
N ILE A 544 8.07 -41.74 -2.69
CA ILE A 544 6.77 -41.09 -2.88
C ILE A 544 5.71 -42.14 -3.14
N LYS A 545 4.68 -42.17 -2.31
CA LYS A 545 3.56 -43.14 -2.39
C LYS A 545 2.25 -42.50 -2.82
N THR A 546 2.04 -41.24 -2.49
CA THR A 546 0.77 -40.53 -2.76
C THR A 546 1.02 -39.13 -3.22
N ILE A 547 0.32 -38.74 -4.25
CA ILE A 547 0.32 -37.34 -4.78
C ILE A 547 -0.93 -36.64 -4.23
N TYR A 548 -0.75 -35.41 -3.75
CA TYR A 548 -1.80 -34.53 -3.27
C TYR A 548 -1.81 -33.28 -4.14
N LEU A 549 -2.98 -32.91 -4.67
CA LEU A 549 -3.11 -31.78 -5.56
C LEU A 549 -3.68 -30.58 -4.82
N ASP A 550 -2.99 -29.49 -4.95
CA ASP A 550 -3.39 -28.15 -4.52
C ASP A 550 -3.95 -27.39 -5.73
N ILE A 551 -5.22 -27.65 -6.06
CA ILE A 551 -5.87 -27.14 -7.27
C ILE A 551 -6.50 -25.78 -7.01
N ASN A 552 -6.29 -24.86 -7.93
CA ASN A 552 -6.88 -23.53 -7.99
C ASN A 552 -7.11 -23.10 -9.45
N GLN A 553 -7.64 -21.90 -9.68
CA GLN A 553 -7.97 -21.38 -11.02
C GLN A 553 -6.78 -21.29 -11.99
N SER A 554 -5.53 -21.44 -11.53
CA SER A 554 -4.34 -21.39 -12.39
C SER A 554 -4.06 -22.72 -13.11
N TRP A 555 -4.73 -23.78 -12.72
CA TRP A 555 -4.55 -25.10 -13.30
C TRP A 555 -5.27 -25.26 -14.64
N THR A 556 -4.67 -26.04 -15.55
CA THR A 556 -5.31 -26.49 -16.79
C THR A 556 -5.76 -27.95 -16.68
N GLU A 557 -6.75 -28.31 -17.49
CA GLU A 557 -7.26 -29.67 -17.54
C GLU A 557 -6.23 -30.66 -18.11
N GLU A 558 -5.34 -30.18 -18.99
CA GLU A 558 -4.24 -30.96 -19.56
C GLU A 558 -3.24 -31.36 -18.47
N GLU A 559 -2.77 -30.40 -17.66
CA GLU A 559 -1.84 -30.66 -16.55
C GLU A 559 -2.44 -31.67 -15.55
N PHE A 560 -3.71 -31.48 -15.22
CA PHE A 560 -4.41 -32.41 -14.35
C PHE A 560 -4.45 -33.84 -14.90
N LYS A 561 -4.77 -34.02 -16.20
CA LYS A 561 -4.79 -35.34 -16.86
C LYS A 561 -3.40 -35.95 -16.96
N GLU A 562 -2.36 -35.17 -17.26
CA GLU A 562 -0.98 -35.63 -17.30
C GLU A 562 -0.54 -36.19 -15.94
N ILE A 563 -0.92 -35.53 -14.83
CA ILE A 563 -0.60 -36.02 -13.49
C ILE A 563 -1.34 -37.32 -13.14
N LEU A 564 -2.60 -37.44 -13.52
CA LEU A 564 -3.33 -38.70 -13.33
C LEU A 564 -2.67 -39.88 -14.06
N ASN A 565 -2.01 -39.60 -15.19
CA ASN A 565 -1.29 -40.63 -15.98
C ASN A 565 0.06 -41.04 -15.36
N LEU A 566 0.53 -40.41 -14.27
CA LEU A 566 1.75 -40.82 -13.57
C LEU A 566 1.62 -42.14 -12.81
N HIS A 567 0.41 -42.74 -12.77
CA HIS A 567 0.13 -44.03 -12.14
C HIS A 567 0.37 -44.09 -10.61
N TYR A 568 0.23 -42.98 -9.94
CA TYR A 568 0.25 -42.83 -8.49
C TYR A 568 -1.18 -42.67 -7.95
N PRO A 569 -1.46 -43.03 -6.68
CA PRO A 569 -2.67 -42.58 -6.01
C PRO A 569 -2.68 -41.04 -5.91
N VAL A 570 -3.63 -40.39 -6.58
CA VAL A 570 -3.79 -38.92 -6.58
C VAL A 570 -4.99 -38.54 -5.74
N LYS A 571 -4.79 -37.61 -4.81
CA LYS A 571 -5.82 -37.13 -3.87
C LYS A 571 -5.99 -35.62 -3.93
N VAL A 572 -7.24 -35.20 -3.67
CA VAL A 572 -7.66 -33.81 -3.49
C VAL A 572 -8.39 -33.65 -2.17
N TYR A 573 -8.34 -32.46 -1.58
CA TYR A 573 -9.01 -32.17 -0.30
C TYR A 573 -10.31 -31.41 -0.54
N ILE A 574 -11.44 -32.01 -0.12
CA ILE A 574 -12.77 -31.43 -0.30
C ILE A 574 -13.61 -31.75 0.94
N ASP A 575 -14.38 -30.83 1.43
CA ASP A 575 -15.30 -30.97 2.56
C ASP A 575 -14.61 -31.65 3.77
N ASN A 576 -13.41 -31.18 4.11
CA ASN A 576 -12.57 -31.66 5.21
C ASN A 576 -12.13 -33.13 5.10
N GLN A 577 -12.12 -33.69 3.90
CA GLN A 577 -11.73 -35.09 3.66
C GLN A 577 -10.88 -35.24 2.38
N TRP A 578 -10.06 -36.31 2.37
CA TRP A 578 -9.30 -36.72 1.19
C TRP A 578 -10.13 -37.54 0.25
N HIS A 579 -10.29 -37.08 -0.98
CA HIS A 579 -10.96 -37.82 -2.06
C HIS A 579 -9.95 -38.20 -3.14
N THR A 580 -10.26 -39.29 -3.88
CA THR A 580 -9.51 -39.61 -5.08
C THR A 580 -9.75 -38.53 -6.15
N ALA A 581 -8.72 -38.09 -6.82
CA ALA A 581 -8.82 -37.06 -7.86
C ALA A 581 -9.62 -37.60 -9.07
N THR A 582 -10.64 -36.87 -9.47
CA THR A 582 -11.50 -37.12 -10.63
C THR A 582 -11.76 -35.85 -11.40
N GLY A 583 -12.21 -35.96 -12.66
CA GLY A 583 -12.57 -34.75 -13.45
C GLY A 583 -13.68 -33.90 -12.81
N GLU A 584 -14.59 -34.53 -12.03
CA GLU A 584 -15.64 -33.81 -11.31
C GLU A 584 -15.05 -32.96 -10.18
N ASN A 585 -14.15 -33.52 -9.39
CA ASN A 585 -13.45 -32.83 -8.32
C ASN A 585 -12.62 -31.69 -8.87
N PHE A 586 -11.91 -31.90 -9.98
CA PHE A 586 -11.17 -30.85 -10.67
C PHE A 586 -12.07 -29.69 -11.09
N GLY A 587 -13.19 -30.01 -11.78
CA GLY A 587 -14.14 -28.99 -12.24
C GLY A 587 -14.78 -28.16 -11.10
N ARG A 588 -14.80 -28.70 -9.86
CA ARG A 588 -15.21 -27.95 -8.65
C ARG A 588 -14.09 -27.05 -8.16
N LEU A 589 -12.89 -27.60 -7.95
CA LEU A 589 -11.76 -26.91 -7.30
C LEU A 589 -11.11 -25.83 -8.17
N VAL A 590 -11.08 -26.01 -9.50
CA VAL A 590 -10.50 -25.05 -10.44
C VAL A 590 -11.27 -23.70 -10.47
N LYS A 591 -12.46 -23.64 -9.88
CA LYS A 591 -13.23 -22.41 -9.75
C LYS A 591 -12.76 -21.51 -8.61
N ASP A 592 -12.11 -22.12 -7.62
CA ASP A 592 -11.60 -21.38 -6.48
C ASP A 592 -10.38 -20.54 -6.89
N ARG A 593 -10.31 -19.29 -6.45
CA ARG A 593 -9.22 -18.37 -6.80
C ARG A 593 -7.88 -18.87 -6.32
N TYR A 594 -7.86 -19.40 -5.12
CA TYR A 594 -6.69 -19.98 -4.47
C TYR A 594 -7.16 -21.18 -3.62
N SER A 595 -6.22 -21.96 -3.16
CA SER A 595 -6.47 -22.98 -2.17
C SER A 595 -5.58 -22.75 -0.96
N LEU A 596 -6.08 -23.12 0.22
CA LEU A 596 -5.31 -23.23 1.45
C LEU A 596 -5.12 -24.72 1.75
N PHE A 597 -4.14 -25.30 1.07
CA PHE A 597 -3.88 -26.73 1.16
C PHE A 597 -3.54 -27.14 2.61
N PRO A 598 -4.33 -28.03 3.26
CA PRO A 598 -4.16 -28.36 4.67
C PRO A 598 -2.99 -29.33 4.89
N VAL A 599 -1.77 -28.83 4.87
CA VAL A 599 -0.54 -29.64 5.03
C VAL A 599 -0.53 -30.48 6.32
N TYR A 600 -1.25 -30.05 7.34
CA TYR A 600 -1.37 -30.74 8.62
C TYR A 600 -2.23 -32.02 8.53
N ASN A 601 -3.12 -32.11 7.54
CA ASN A 601 -3.98 -33.27 7.32
C ASN A 601 -3.34 -34.35 6.45
N VAL A 602 -2.13 -34.15 5.95
CA VAL A 602 -1.41 -35.15 5.17
C VAL A 602 -0.87 -36.24 6.10
N PRO A 603 -1.34 -37.53 5.96
CA PRO A 603 -1.06 -38.55 6.94
C PRO A 603 0.41 -38.96 7.06
N ASP A 604 1.10 -39.10 5.92
CA ASP A 604 2.53 -39.47 5.86
C ASP A 604 3.29 -38.42 5.01
N ARG A 605 3.96 -37.51 5.70
CA ARG A 605 4.70 -36.43 5.06
C ARG A 605 5.91 -36.89 4.27
N ALA A 606 6.57 -37.92 4.76
CA ALA A 606 7.81 -38.41 4.16
C ALA A 606 7.58 -39.04 2.78
N SER A 607 6.41 -39.67 2.57
CA SER A 607 6.01 -40.29 1.33
C SER A 607 4.98 -39.50 0.50
N ALA A 608 4.65 -38.30 0.94
CA ALA A 608 3.71 -37.42 0.25
C ALA A 608 4.42 -36.45 -0.71
N LEU A 609 3.86 -36.30 -1.91
CA LEU A 609 4.20 -35.24 -2.85
C LEU A 609 2.99 -34.32 -3.01
N VAL A 610 3.15 -33.07 -2.65
CA VAL A 610 2.18 -32.02 -2.96
C VAL A 610 2.54 -31.40 -4.30
N ILE A 611 1.58 -31.33 -5.22
CA ILE A 611 1.74 -30.62 -6.49
C ILE A 611 0.81 -29.42 -6.45
N THR A 612 1.40 -28.25 -6.66
CA THR A 612 0.70 -26.97 -6.74
C THR A 612 1.01 -26.26 -8.06
N LYS A 613 0.21 -25.30 -8.41
CA LYS A 613 0.53 -24.35 -9.46
C LYS A 613 0.38 -22.95 -8.89
N GLY A 614 1.41 -22.13 -9.10
CA GLY A 614 1.50 -20.83 -8.51
C GLY A 614 0.30 -19.92 -8.79
N ASN A 615 -0.17 -19.28 -7.74
CA ASN A 615 -1.14 -18.22 -7.78
C ASN A 615 -0.75 -17.20 -6.72
N VAL A 616 -0.50 -15.98 -7.13
CA VAL A 616 -0.06 -14.88 -6.26
C VAL A 616 -1.08 -14.51 -5.17
N MET A 617 -2.32 -14.98 -5.29
CA MET A 617 -3.38 -14.66 -4.33
C MET A 617 -3.56 -15.77 -3.29
N SER A 618 -3.48 -15.42 -2.05
CA SER A 618 -4.00 -16.10 -0.87
C SER A 618 -3.80 -15.21 0.35
N PRO A 619 -4.50 -15.43 1.46
CA PRO A 619 -4.12 -14.81 2.72
C PRO A 619 -2.74 -15.32 3.18
N ASN A 620 -2.04 -14.51 3.96
CA ASN A 620 -0.87 -14.93 4.72
C ASN A 620 -1.29 -15.74 5.95
N LEU A 621 -0.35 -16.48 6.56
CA LEU A 621 -0.63 -17.17 7.83
C LEU A 621 -0.99 -16.19 8.96
N GLY A 622 -0.39 -15.00 8.96
CA GLY A 622 -0.70 -13.94 9.91
C GLY A 622 -2.14 -13.44 9.80
N ASP A 623 -2.70 -13.38 8.60
CA ASP A 623 -4.09 -12.98 8.36
C ASP A 623 -5.09 -14.01 8.92
N LEU A 624 -4.66 -15.29 9.00
CA LEU A 624 -5.42 -16.40 9.55
C LEU A 624 -5.19 -16.59 11.06
N ALA A 625 -4.47 -15.68 11.72
CA ALA A 625 -4.16 -15.78 13.15
C ALA A 625 -5.44 -15.94 13.99
N GLY A 626 -5.39 -16.84 14.96
CA GLY A 626 -6.56 -17.16 15.80
C GLY A 626 -7.52 -18.22 15.22
N SER A 627 -7.38 -18.61 13.94
CA SER A 627 -8.14 -19.71 13.36
C SER A 627 -7.59 -21.08 13.76
N VAL A 628 -8.45 -22.09 13.72
CA VAL A 628 -8.05 -23.50 13.93
C VAL A 628 -6.99 -23.90 12.92
N PHE A 629 -7.14 -23.49 11.67
CA PHE A 629 -6.17 -23.72 10.60
C PHE A 629 -4.76 -23.21 10.96
N SER A 630 -4.64 -21.97 11.45
CA SER A 630 -3.36 -21.38 11.84
C SER A 630 -2.70 -22.16 12.99
N GLU A 631 -3.47 -22.57 14.00
CA GLU A 631 -2.95 -23.36 15.13
C GLU A 631 -2.53 -24.78 14.70
N GLN A 632 -3.25 -25.40 13.79
CA GLN A 632 -2.87 -26.69 13.20
C GLN A 632 -1.58 -26.58 12.37
N ILE A 633 -1.40 -25.51 11.61
CA ILE A 633 -0.14 -25.23 10.91
C ILE A 633 1.01 -25.06 11.90
N LYS A 634 0.85 -24.24 12.94
CA LYS A 634 1.86 -24.06 13.99
C LYS A 634 2.24 -25.36 14.67
N THR A 635 1.27 -26.21 14.92
CA THR A 635 1.49 -27.56 15.48
C THR A 635 2.24 -28.44 14.47
N SER A 636 1.86 -28.36 13.22
CA SER A 636 2.45 -29.10 12.11
C SER A 636 3.92 -28.71 11.87
N LEU A 637 4.28 -27.43 12.04
CA LEU A 637 5.65 -26.94 11.95
C LEU A 637 6.57 -27.56 13.03
N LYS A 638 6.02 -28.08 14.13
CA LYS A 638 6.80 -28.70 15.21
C LYS A 638 7.13 -30.17 14.96
N ILE A 639 6.50 -30.80 13.96
CA ILE A 639 6.69 -32.22 13.66
C ILE A 639 7.93 -32.38 12.77
N PRO A 640 8.92 -33.24 13.15
CA PRO A 640 10.09 -33.49 12.33
C PRO A 640 9.74 -34.10 10.97
N GLY A 641 10.57 -33.79 9.95
CA GLY A 641 10.42 -34.31 8.60
C GLY A 641 9.85 -33.27 7.64
N LYS A 642 10.45 -33.18 6.44
CA LYS A 642 10.01 -32.29 5.34
C LYS A 642 9.11 -33.05 4.38
N MET A 643 8.07 -32.37 3.91
CA MET A 643 7.21 -32.86 2.84
C MET A 643 7.80 -32.47 1.48
N GLN A 644 7.46 -33.17 0.41
CA GLN A 644 7.84 -32.78 -0.94
C GLN A 644 6.79 -31.84 -1.54
N LEU A 645 7.23 -30.71 -2.11
CA LEU A 645 6.40 -29.74 -2.83
C LEU A 645 6.96 -29.53 -4.23
N PHE A 646 6.13 -29.74 -5.25
CA PHE A 646 6.45 -29.46 -6.63
C PHE A 646 5.51 -28.39 -7.19
N ASN A 647 6.11 -27.29 -7.72
CA ASN A 647 5.37 -26.19 -8.32
C ASN A 647 5.42 -26.29 -9.84
N LEU A 648 4.25 -26.41 -10.49
CA LEU A 648 4.13 -26.47 -11.95
C LEU A 648 4.42 -25.16 -12.69
N GLY A 649 4.81 -24.13 -11.95
CA GLY A 649 5.15 -22.82 -12.49
C GLY A 649 4.35 -21.68 -11.86
N GLY A 650 4.76 -20.45 -12.13
CA GLY A 650 4.23 -19.26 -11.47
C GLY A 650 4.77 -19.07 -10.05
N GLU A 651 4.48 -17.92 -9.46
CA GLU A 651 4.84 -17.64 -8.07
C GLU A 651 3.96 -18.43 -7.11
N LEU A 652 4.56 -19.01 -6.07
CA LEU A 652 3.81 -19.66 -5.00
C LEU A 652 2.86 -18.67 -4.33
N SER A 653 1.70 -19.17 -3.90
CA SER A 653 0.79 -18.40 -3.04
C SER A 653 1.52 -17.93 -1.78
N PRO A 654 1.18 -16.75 -1.21
CA PRO A 654 1.79 -16.25 0.02
C PRO A 654 1.87 -17.30 1.14
N TYR A 655 0.81 -18.07 1.34
CA TYR A 655 0.74 -19.17 2.28
C TYR A 655 1.83 -20.24 2.03
N LEU A 656 1.91 -20.83 0.83
CA LEU A 656 2.91 -21.85 0.52
C LEU A 656 4.32 -21.31 0.46
N ARG A 657 4.49 -20.04 0.05
CA ARG A 657 5.77 -19.33 0.05
C ARG A 657 6.30 -19.22 1.48
N THR A 658 5.47 -18.82 2.43
CA THR A 658 5.85 -18.75 3.85
C THR A 658 6.28 -20.10 4.40
N LEU A 659 5.56 -21.18 4.09
CA LEU A 659 5.94 -22.54 4.49
C LEU A 659 7.25 -22.99 3.83
N LYS A 660 7.50 -22.61 2.57
CA LYS A 660 8.78 -22.83 1.89
C LYS A 660 9.92 -22.08 2.60
N GLU A 661 9.71 -20.81 2.96
CA GLU A 661 10.67 -19.99 3.70
C GLU A 661 11.02 -20.64 5.06
N TYR A 662 10.05 -21.19 5.76
CA TYR A 662 10.23 -21.98 7.00
C TYR A 662 10.84 -23.37 6.78
N ARG A 663 11.25 -23.68 5.55
CA ARG A 663 11.85 -24.97 5.18
C ARG A 663 10.97 -26.18 5.52
N PHE A 664 9.67 -25.99 5.49
CA PHE A 664 8.70 -27.07 5.69
C PHE A 664 8.72 -28.11 4.55
N PHE A 665 9.12 -27.66 3.37
CA PHE A 665 9.17 -28.48 2.17
C PHE A 665 10.60 -28.79 1.68
N ARG A 666 10.78 -29.96 1.08
CA ARG A 666 11.76 -30.16 -0.01
C ARG A 666 11.09 -29.64 -1.26
N TYR A 667 11.61 -28.60 -1.85
CA TYR A 667 10.95 -27.86 -2.92
C TYR A 667 11.62 -28.10 -4.27
N ALA A 668 10.78 -28.22 -5.32
CA ALA A 668 11.18 -28.12 -6.70
C ALA A 668 10.11 -27.39 -7.52
N ASP A 669 10.50 -26.85 -8.64
CA ASP A 669 9.64 -26.29 -9.66
C ASP A 669 10.05 -26.84 -11.02
N GLY A 670 9.08 -26.91 -11.96
CA GLY A 670 9.29 -27.46 -13.29
C GLY A 670 8.00 -27.82 -13.97
N ASP A 671 8.10 -28.57 -15.05
CA ASP A 671 6.94 -29.08 -15.76
C ASP A 671 6.58 -30.54 -15.35
N VAL A 672 5.41 -31.03 -15.78
CA VAL A 672 4.95 -32.40 -15.48
C VAL A 672 5.91 -33.43 -16.08
N LYS A 673 6.64 -33.10 -17.18
CA LYS A 673 7.55 -34.04 -17.85
C LYS A 673 8.80 -34.31 -17.03
N GLU A 674 9.31 -33.27 -16.35
CA GLU A 674 10.43 -33.43 -15.40
C GLU A 674 10.02 -34.32 -14.24
N LEU A 675 8.84 -34.07 -13.69
CA LEU A 675 8.27 -34.92 -12.61
C LEU A 675 8.07 -36.38 -13.05
N ALA A 676 7.61 -36.59 -14.29
CA ALA A 676 7.46 -37.90 -14.89
C ALA A 676 8.78 -38.65 -15.07
N GLN A 677 9.91 -37.97 -15.14
CA GLN A 677 11.23 -38.57 -15.16
C GLN A 677 11.73 -38.92 -13.76
N TRP A 678 11.47 -38.09 -12.75
CA TRP A 678 12.00 -38.29 -11.39
C TRP A 678 11.24 -39.35 -10.60
N LEU A 679 9.91 -39.39 -10.72
CA LEU A 679 9.07 -40.27 -9.92
C LEU A 679 9.34 -41.76 -10.13
N PRO A 680 9.46 -42.29 -11.38
CA PRO A 680 9.77 -43.71 -11.59
C PRO A 680 11.16 -44.10 -11.09
N GLN A 681 12.07 -43.16 -10.95
CA GLN A 681 13.43 -43.34 -10.43
C GLN A 681 13.49 -43.19 -8.91
N HIS A 682 12.35 -42.93 -8.26
CA HIS A 682 12.27 -42.61 -6.82
C HIS A 682 13.19 -41.47 -6.43
N GLN A 683 13.26 -40.38 -7.25
CA GLN A 683 14.15 -39.26 -7.06
C GLN A 683 13.38 -37.97 -6.79
N PHE A 684 13.93 -37.13 -5.91
CA PHE A 684 13.47 -35.78 -5.64
C PHE A 684 14.66 -34.92 -5.16
N PRO A 685 14.65 -33.59 -5.26
CA PRO A 685 15.74 -32.73 -4.80
C PRO A 685 16.20 -33.04 -3.38
N ARG A 686 17.54 -33.21 -3.26
CA ARG A 686 18.18 -33.50 -1.99
C ARG A 686 18.17 -32.28 -1.09
N ASP A 687 17.81 -32.49 0.16
CA ASP A 687 18.02 -31.50 1.21
C ASP A 687 19.45 -31.64 1.78
N ILE A 688 20.23 -30.57 1.68
CA ILE A 688 21.62 -30.54 2.18
C ILE A 688 21.82 -29.51 3.31
N GLU A 689 20.72 -28.82 3.72
CA GLU A 689 20.76 -27.86 4.80
C GLU A 689 21.02 -28.53 6.17
N ASN A 690 21.78 -27.84 7.01
CA ASN A 690 22.03 -28.23 8.39
C ASN A 690 22.41 -27.01 9.23
N ASP A 691 22.78 -27.19 10.51
CA ASP A 691 23.09 -26.10 11.43
C ASP A 691 24.23 -25.20 10.94
N ASN A 692 25.14 -25.73 10.12
CA ASN A 692 26.30 -25.01 9.62
C ASN A 692 26.18 -24.66 8.12
N ARG A 693 25.04 -24.92 7.49
CA ARG A 693 24.86 -24.69 6.06
C ARG A 693 23.42 -24.28 5.74
N VAL A 694 23.28 -23.17 5.07
CA VAL A 694 22.01 -22.73 4.47
C VAL A 694 22.12 -22.70 2.97
N VAL A 695 21.00 -22.99 2.27
CA VAL A 695 20.91 -23.01 0.82
C VAL A 695 20.12 -21.78 0.35
N ILE A 696 20.70 -21.03 -0.59
CA ILE A 696 20.01 -19.97 -1.32
C ILE A 696 19.93 -20.41 -2.78
N ALA A 697 18.95 -21.26 -3.06
CA ALA A 697 18.81 -21.91 -4.37
C ALA A 697 18.69 -20.92 -5.53
N PRO A 698 17.93 -19.80 -5.45
CA PRO A 698 17.85 -18.83 -6.53
C PRO A 698 19.21 -18.16 -6.87
N ALA A 699 20.12 -18.10 -5.92
CA ALA A 699 21.47 -17.55 -6.13
C ALA A 699 22.51 -18.61 -6.53
N GLY A 700 22.12 -19.90 -6.56
CA GLY A 700 23.02 -21.00 -6.87
C GLY A 700 24.15 -21.17 -5.85
N VAL A 701 23.90 -20.83 -4.56
CA VAL A 701 24.93 -20.86 -3.52
C VAL A 701 24.44 -21.51 -2.23
N THR A 702 25.43 -22.02 -1.46
CA THR A 702 25.27 -22.25 -0.02
C THR A 702 26.13 -21.24 0.74
N ILE A 703 25.66 -20.80 1.89
CA ILE A 703 26.48 -20.11 2.87
C ILE A 703 26.78 -21.10 3.98
N ASN A 704 28.06 -21.29 4.26
CA ASN A 704 28.55 -22.24 5.24
C ASN A 704 29.17 -21.49 6.41
N MET A 705 29.05 -22.08 7.58
CA MET A 705 29.69 -21.63 8.83
C MET A 705 30.64 -22.70 9.33
N ASP A 706 31.84 -22.31 9.75
CA ASP A 706 32.75 -23.17 10.44
C ASP A 706 33.36 -22.46 11.69
N ASP A 707 33.87 -23.24 12.63
CA ASP A 707 34.46 -22.74 13.90
C ASP A 707 35.94 -22.31 13.73
N GLN A 708 36.42 -22.21 12.49
CA GLN A 708 37.76 -21.75 12.20
C GLN A 708 37.79 -20.23 12.02
N THR A 709 38.58 -19.57 12.88
CA THR A 709 38.87 -18.15 12.72
C THR A 709 39.87 -17.94 11.62
N GLY A 710 39.49 -17.35 10.53
CA GLY A 710 40.33 -16.95 9.39
C GLY A 710 40.45 -15.44 9.25
N VAL A 711 41.25 -14.97 8.29
CA VAL A 711 41.29 -13.55 7.93
C VAL A 711 39.94 -13.15 7.32
N SER A 712 39.29 -12.15 7.91
CA SER A 712 38.03 -11.61 7.41
C SER A 712 38.32 -10.70 6.20
N ASN A 713 38.04 -11.18 5.01
CA ASN A 713 38.19 -10.47 3.74
C ASN A 713 36.89 -10.37 2.93
N ALA A 714 35.77 -10.73 3.54
CA ALA A 714 34.44 -10.56 3.05
C ALA A 714 33.63 -9.60 3.96
N PRO A 715 32.54 -8.97 3.47
CA PRO A 715 31.71 -8.10 4.29
C PRO A 715 30.83 -8.92 5.26
N ASP A 716 30.39 -8.25 6.33
CA ASP A 716 29.53 -8.81 7.38
C ASP A 716 28.13 -9.25 6.86
N HIS A 717 27.78 -8.85 5.65
CA HIS A 717 26.56 -9.27 4.96
C HIS A 717 26.46 -10.80 4.80
N LEU A 718 27.56 -11.54 4.73
CA LEU A 718 27.53 -13.00 4.70
C LEU A 718 26.95 -13.59 5.99
N MET A 719 27.38 -13.10 7.15
CA MET A 719 26.82 -13.50 8.43
C MET A 719 25.33 -13.17 8.54
N ARG A 720 24.92 -12.00 8.03
CA ARG A 720 23.52 -11.55 8.06
C ARG A 720 22.63 -12.44 7.20
N LEU A 721 23.07 -12.77 5.98
CA LEU A 721 22.31 -13.69 5.10
C LEU A 721 22.27 -15.12 5.69
N PHE A 722 23.38 -15.59 6.24
CA PHE A 722 23.42 -16.89 6.92
C PHE A 722 22.42 -16.91 8.08
N ALA A 723 22.53 -15.95 9.00
CA ALA A 723 21.72 -15.89 10.20
C ALA A 723 20.21 -15.83 9.88
N TYR A 724 19.81 -14.99 8.91
CA TYR A 724 18.41 -14.92 8.48
C TYR A 724 17.91 -16.27 7.96
N ASN A 725 18.61 -16.87 6.99
CA ASN A 725 18.18 -18.13 6.39
C ASN A 725 18.25 -19.28 7.41
N HIS A 726 19.20 -19.25 8.35
CA HIS A 726 19.29 -20.21 9.45
C HIS A 726 18.11 -20.07 10.43
N ILE A 727 17.72 -18.84 10.79
CA ILE A 727 16.53 -18.60 11.61
C ILE A 727 15.29 -19.12 10.89
N MET A 728 15.11 -18.82 9.60
CA MET A 728 13.97 -19.29 8.83
C MET A 728 13.91 -20.84 8.77
N GLN A 729 15.08 -21.49 8.63
CA GLN A 729 15.18 -22.95 8.73
C GLN A 729 14.72 -23.48 10.11
N LYS A 730 15.07 -22.78 11.18
CA LYS A 730 14.75 -23.16 12.56
C LYS A 730 13.33 -22.81 12.99
N MET A 731 12.65 -21.95 12.28
CA MET A 731 11.20 -21.71 12.46
C MET A 731 10.33 -22.86 11.95
N GLY A 732 10.88 -23.73 11.11
CA GLY A 732 10.25 -24.95 10.61
C GLY A 732 10.44 -26.15 11.57
N PRO A 733 10.56 -27.38 11.02
CA PRO A 733 10.61 -28.63 11.79
C PRO A 733 11.75 -28.78 12.79
N GLN A 734 12.77 -27.94 12.70
CA GLN A 734 13.99 -28.00 13.57
C GLN A 734 14.02 -26.84 14.57
N LYS A 735 13.10 -26.77 15.49
CA LYS A 735 12.90 -25.63 16.39
C LYS A 735 14.14 -25.05 17.07
N MET A 736 14.33 -23.74 16.92
CA MET A 736 14.96 -22.87 17.91
C MET A 736 13.91 -22.36 18.91
N SER A 737 14.33 -22.10 20.16
CA SER A 737 13.49 -21.34 21.08
C SER A 737 13.40 -19.86 20.63
N ASP A 738 12.33 -19.19 20.96
CA ASP A 738 12.16 -17.77 20.61
C ASP A 738 13.31 -16.90 21.15
N SER A 739 13.85 -17.24 22.33
CA SER A 739 15.01 -16.56 22.89
C SER A 739 16.30 -16.76 22.08
N GLU A 740 16.53 -17.95 21.50
CA GLU A 740 17.67 -18.21 20.61
C GLU A 740 17.52 -17.50 19.27
N ILE A 741 16.31 -17.47 18.71
CA ILE A 741 15.99 -16.71 17.49
C ILE A 741 16.32 -15.23 17.70
N ILE A 742 15.82 -14.64 18.80
CA ILE A 742 16.06 -13.23 19.14
C ILE A 742 17.54 -12.97 19.37
N ALA A 743 18.24 -13.86 20.07
CA ALA A 743 19.67 -13.71 20.31
C ALA A 743 20.48 -13.72 19.00
N THR A 744 20.19 -14.68 18.09
CA THR A 744 20.84 -14.76 16.78
C THR A 744 20.51 -13.54 15.90
N ALA A 745 19.27 -13.07 15.93
CA ALA A 745 18.86 -11.87 15.22
C ALA A 745 19.58 -10.63 15.73
N LYS A 746 19.71 -10.47 17.07
CA LYS A 746 20.44 -9.37 17.70
C LYS A 746 21.93 -9.43 17.38
N GLU A 747 22.57 -10.60 17.49
CA GLU A 747 23.98 -10.78 17.16
C GLU A 747 24.28 -10.35 15.73
N SER A 748 23.44 -10.74 14.77
CA SER A 748 23.61 -10.45 13.35
C SER A 748 22.97 -9.11 12.91
N TYR A 749 22.22 -8.46 13.78
CA TYR A 749 21.51 -7.18 13.55
C TYR A 749 20.60 -7.25 12.32
N ILE A 750 19.62 -8.13 12.34
CA ILE A 750 18.71 -8.42 11.22
C ILE A 750 17.24 -8.42 11.66
N VAL A 751 16.36 -8.00 10.77
CA VAL A 751 14.91 -8.08 10.95
C VAL A 751 14.43 -9.49 10.58
N THR A 752 13.63 -10.10 11.45
CA THR A 752 13.10 -11.46 11.32
C THR A 752 11.63 -11.49 11.75
N PRO A 753 10.91 -12.60 11.63
CA PRO A 753 9.56 -12.72 12.18
C PRO A 753 9.45 -12.38 13.68
N ALA A 754 10.52 -12.53 14.45
CA ALA A 754 10.57 -12.27 15.90
C ALA A 754 11.27 -10.96 16.29
N SER A 755 11.91 -10.26 15.35
CA SER A 755 12.68 -9.05 15.62
C SER A 755 12.35 -7.91 14.66
N SER A 756 12.51 -6.67 15.13
CA SER A 756 12.22 -5.45 14.40
C SER A 756 13.25 -4.37 14.70
N LEU A 757 13.46 -3.45 13.75
CA LEU A 757 14.23 -2.22 13.98
C LEU A 757 13.27 -1.07 14.26
N ILE A 758 13.56 -0.29 15.30
CA ILE A 758 12.78 0.89 15.66
C ILE A 758 13.69 2.09 15.87
N VAL A 759 13.27 3.24 15.35
CA VAL A 759 13.86 4.56 15.63
C VAL A 759 12.93 5.30 16.56
N LEU A 760 13.46 5.78 17.69
CA LEU A 760 12.75 6.62 18.64
C LEU A 760 13.48 7.96 18.77
N GLU A 761 12.74 9.00 19.14
CA GLU A 761 13.26 10.38 19.16
C GLU A 761 14.28 10.59 20.29
N THR A 762 14.03 10.04 21.49
CA THR A 762 14.85 10.30 22.66
C THR A 762 15.40 9.03 23.30
N GLN A 763 16.57 9.15 23.98
CA GLN A 763 17.12 8.04 24.75
C GLN A 763 16.18 7.59 25.89
N ALA A 764 15.44 8.53 26.49
CA ALA A 764 14.45 8.23 27.53
C ALA A 764 13.33 7.31 27.01
N ASP A 765 12.96 7.39 25.74
CA ASP A 765 11.98 6.49 25.14
C ASP A 765 12.54 5.07 24.98
N TYR A 766 13.79 4.94 24.53
CA TYR A 766 14.47 3.64 24.48
C TYR A 766 14.56 3.00 25.87
N ASP A 767 14.92 3.79 26.89
CA ASP A 767 15.03 3.30 28.27
C ASP A 767 13.65 2.89 28.83
N ARG A 768 12.60 3.66 28.53
CA ARG A 768 11.22 3.37 28.96
C ARG A 768 10.68 2.04 28.44
N PHE A 769 11.04 1.67 27.22
CA PHE A 769 10.60 0.41 26.59
C PHE A 769 11.64 -0.71 26.74
N ASP A 770 12.71 -0.49 27.50
CA ASP A 770 13.82 -1.45 27.68
C ASP A 770 14.37 -1.92 26.32
N ILE A 771 14.66 -0.96 25.43
CA ILE A 771 15.24 -1.17 24.11
C ILE A 771 16.68 -0.67 24.13
N HIS A 772 17.63 -1.60 24.13
CA HIS A 772 19.05 -1.29 24.20
C HIS A 772 19.85 -2.01 23.13
N ASP A 773 20.89 -1.34 22.67
CA ASP A 773 21.84 -1.91 21.71
C ASP A 773 22.78 -2.87 22.41
N ASP A 774 22.98 -4.07 21.87
CA ASP A 774 23.89 -5.04 22.42
C ASP A 774 25.33 -4.68 22.02
N ALA A 775 26.25 -4.69 22.99
CA ALA A 775 27.66 -4.33 22.77
C ALA A 775 28.39 -5.32 21.84
N ASN A 776 28.02 -6.59 21.86
CA ASN A 776 28.65 -7.67 21.12
C ASN A 776 27.98 -7.97 19.76
N SER A 777 26.94 -7.21 19.37
CA SER A 777 26.26 -7.40 18.11
C SER A 777 26.93 -6.63 16.96
N LEU A 778 26.69 -7.09 15.74
CA LEU A 778 26.83 -6.23 14.56
C LEU A 778 25.97 -4.97 14.78
N LYS A 779 26.21 -3.92 14.00
CA LYS A 779 25.40 -2.70 14.04
C LYS A 779 24.65 -2.54 12.74
N ASN A 780 23.82 -1.48 12.62
CA ASN A 780 23.19 -1.12 11.35
C ASN A 780 24.21 -1.24 10.22
N ALA A 781 23.88 -2.01 9.19
CA ALA A 781 24.70 -2.12 7.99
C ALA A 781 24.85 -0.75 7.32
N SER A 782 25.95 -0.53 6.63
CA SER A 782 26.23 0.73 5.94
C SER A 782 27.10 0.46 4.71
N LEU A 783 26.87 1.25 3.66
CA LEU A 783 27.74 1.28 2.47
C LEU A 783 29.17 1.69 2.79
N LYS A 784 29.37 2.48 3.84
CA LYS A 784 30.70 2.81 4.36
C LYS A 784 31.17 1.62 5.20
N GLY A 785 32.16 0.85 4.70
CA GLY A 785 32.77 -0.26 5.44
C GLY A 785 33.31 0.20 6.80
N LYS A 786 33.30 -0.68 7.81
CA LYS A 786 34.02 -0.46 9.08
C LYS A 786 35.51 -0.29 8.75
N GLY A 787 36.01 0.93 8.76
CA GLY A 787 37.39 1.24 8.41
C GLY A 787 37.52 2.47 7.52
N ALA A 788 36.52 3.31 7.43
CA ALA A 788 36.72 4.65 6.93
C ALA A 788 37.71 5.34 7.88
N VAL A 789 38.97 5.21 7.57
CA VAL A 789 39.99 6.17 8.05
C VAL A 789 39.43 7.54 7.72
N PRO A 790 39.38 8.49 8.68
CA PRO A 790 38.93 9.84 8.40
C PRO A 790 39.56 10.31 7.09
N GLU A 791 38.75 10.86 6.21
CA GLU A 791 39.26 11.28 4.90
C GLU A 791 40.42 12.24 5.11
N PRO A 792 41.46 12.25 4.22
CA PRO A 792 42.67 13.05 4.44
C PRO A 792 42.40 14.51 4.77
N HIS A 793 41.29 15.06 4.32
CA HIS A 793 40.89 16.43 4.64
C HIS A 793 40.37 16.59 6.09
N GLU A 794 39.79 15.54 6.70
CA GLU A 794 39.37 15.57 8.11
C GLU A 794 40.60 15.55 9.02
N TRP A 795 41.60 14.74 8.68
CA TRP A 795 42.92 14.76 9.35
C TRP A 795 43.60 16.13 9.18
N ALA A 796 43.50 16.71 7.97
CA ALA A 796 44.04 18.05 7.73
C ALA A 796 43.34 19.11 8.60
N LEU A 797 42.03 19.05 8.76
CA LEU A 797 41.26 19.93 9.63
C LEU A 797 41.62 19.75 11.12
N ILE A 798 41.80 18.52 11.57
CA ILE A 798 42.23 18.23 12.92
C ILE A 798 43.66 18.76 13.18
N ILE A 799 44.57 18.54 12.26
CA ILE A 799 45.96 19.06 12.33
C ILE A 799 45.97 20.61 12.31
N ILE A 800 45.18 21.22 11.41
CA ILE A 800 45.06 22.71 11.38
C ILE A 800 44.47 23.20 12.70
N GLY A 801 43.44 22.55 13.25
CA GLY A 801 42.88 22.89 14.56
C GLY A 801 43.90 22.79 15.68
N LEU A 802 44.69 21.70 15.74
CA LEU A 802 45.76 21.58 16.70
C LEU A 802 46.86 22.61 16.53
N VAL A 803 47.29 22.92 15.32
CA VAL A 803 48.26 23.95 15.04
C VAL A 803 47.73 25.34 15.45
N CYS A 804 46.47 25.63 15.18
CA CYS A 804 45.85 26.87 15.66
C CYS A 804 45.83 26.95 17.20
N ILE A 805 45.49 25.87 17.88
CA ILE A 805 45.48 25.84 19.36
C ILE A 805 46.87 26.06 19.92
N VAL A 806 47.90 25.42 19.35
CA VAL A 806 49.32 25.59 19.77
C VAL A 806 49.79 27.03 19.50
N TRP A 807 49.41 27.58 18.35
CA TRP A 807 49.74 28.98 17.96
C TRP A 807 49.07 29.98 18.89
N PHE A 808 47.79 29.80 19.25
CA PHE A 808 47.09 30.63 20.22
C PHE A 808 47.68 30.51 21.63
N LYS A 809 48.07 29.31 22.08
CA LYS A 809 48.77 29.14 23.35
C LYS A 809 50.14 29.84 23.37
N LYS A 810 50.91 29.76 22.28
CA LYS A 810 52.20 30.40 22.15
C LYS A 810 52.08 31.92 22.13
N LYS A 811 51.05 32.47 21.46
CA LYS A 811 50.78 33.91 21.45
C LYS A 811 50.34 34.44 22.82
N ARG A 812 49.64 33.65 23.62
CA ARG A 812 49.30 34.02 25.01
C ARG A 812 50.51 33.94 25.95
N ALA A 813 51.46 33.06 25.72
CA ALA A 813 52.70 32.95 26.52
C ALA A 813 53.73 34.03 26.21
N VAL A 814 53.58 34.76 25.11
CA VAL A 814 54.47 35.89 24.74
C VAL A 814 53.84 37.29 25.15
N ALA A 815 52.58 37.24 25.64
CA ALA A 815 51.84 38.47 26.05
C ALA A 815 51.72 38.55 27.60
N ILE A 816 52.43 37.72 28.37
CA ILE A 816 52.67 37.81 29.78
C ILE A 816 54.21 38.01 29.92
#